data_77596f42a4464a5c299e40a264382a85
#
_entry.id   77596f42a4464a5c299e40a264382a85
#
_cell.length_a   1.000
_cell.length_b   1.000
_cell.length_c   1.000
_cell.angle_alpha   90.00
_cell.angle_beta   90.00
_cell.angle_gamma   90.00
#
_symmetry.space_group_name_H-M   'P 1'
#
loop_
_entity.id
_entity.type
_entity.pdbx_description
1 polymer ?
#
loop_
_entity_poly.entity_id
_entity_poly.type
_entity_poly.pdbx_seq_one_letter_code
_entity_poly.pdbx_strand_id
1 'polypeptide(L)'
;MAKIGGFILAAGEGRRLRPATLTRPKALVPFCGVPLLELVASYLNELGLEETVVNASYQGERVFEACQRLSQQHGWNLKVSCEPRLLNQGGGLRNGIKLLPDTENFLVHNVDALLDYDLRQLVDAHLASNAAVTALLIPGRGPCSVSLTPDGRISKFRDPENGAYTFSGIHIFRRDVLRFLDDAEAPDIIDCYQRALEAGLCVQPIVANRNVYWSDIGTPGDYIHAHGEIADCALMHHSMLRRAQTEQAARRFAMEQRRVQCTGALGLGVELGVPAGSHLHNVVLWDYTCLPRPLLYADGIFVGNDVQPPKHVDDSRLPDSRIFVSLNMNPAKTTIEELHKQGSGRRYCRLKSGDTNWVWCAYNPERRENASFAAISDFLYRLGINVPSVKLHLADTFELVSQDLGQSDLQLMPQQLREDLLLQAVQQIAILHVTGDKMVKLEELPLQPGFTKGLYDWERDYFRTNILERLFHAPEMWSPVAREYVDMRSMLLSEPLVPLHRDFQSANLKVLNGKVFLIDFQGMRLGAAAYDLGSLLFDPYQCLSKEIRNSVWQEYCRKVRALGGNPPERRMLFIAACQRLLQCLGAYGKLWKLDGHEWYRQFIIPAFKMLAEAATEADIFPALKEMALDGYQRATELLGQ
;
A
#
# COMPACT_ATOMS: atom_id res chain seq x y z
N MET A 1 39.08 -32.91 -2.55
CA MET A 1 38.36 -31.79 -1.87
C MET A 1 36.95 -32.25 -1.61
N ALA A 2 36.36 -31.94 -0.45
CA ALA A 2 34.94 -32.23 -0.21
C ALA A 2 34.08 -31.53 -1.25
N LYS A 3 33.18 -32.28 -1.91
CA LYS A 3 32.33 -31.75 -2.98
C LYS A 3 31.25 -30.83 -2.34
N ILE A 4 31.14 -29.57 -2.80
CA ILE A 4 30.08 -28.64 -2.41
C ILE A 4 29.11 -28.51 -3.56
N GLY A 5 27.82 -28.70 -3.28
CA GLY A 5 26.72 -28.43 -4.22
C GLY A 5 26.11 -27.06 -4.00
N GLY A 6 25.71 -26.42 -5.08
CA GLY A 6 24.92 -25.17 -5.01
C GLY A 6 23.43 -25.44 -4.76
N PHE A 7 22.75 -24.55 -4.04
CA PHE A 7 21.31 -24.57 -3.91
C PHE A 7 20.72 -23.16 -3.93
N ILE A 8 19.81 -22.89 -4.87
CA ILE A 8 19.11 -21.61 -4.97
C ILE A 8 17.67 -21.79 -4.49
N LEU A 9 17.29 -21.08 -3.43
CA LEU A 9 15.91 -21.05 -2.93
C LEU A 9 15.07 -20.07 -3.76
N ALA A 10 14.27 -20.61 -4.68
CA ALA A 10 13.53 -19.85 -5.69
C ALA A 10 12.01 -20.15 -5.73
N ALA A 11 11.50 -21.04 -4.85
CA ALA A 11 10.10 -21.49 -4.87
C ALA A 11 9.08 -20.45 -4.35
N GLY A 12 9.52 -19.35 -3.74
CA GLY A 12 8.67 -18.37 -3.10
C GLY A 12 7.71 -17.63 -4.06
N GLU A 13 6.45 -17.45 -3.66
CA GLU A 13 5.43 -16.75 -4.47
C GLU A 13 5.71 -15.25 -4.66
N GLY A 14 6.57 -14.65 -3.86
CA GLY A 14 6.84 -13.21 -3.93
C GLY A 14 5.63 -12.31 -3.64
N ARG A 15 4.72 -12.73 -2.74
CA ARG A 15 3.45 -12.01 -2.46
C ARG A 15 3.65 -10.56 -2.08
N ARG A 16 4.71 -10.26 -1.32
CA ARG A 16 5.03 -8.88 -0.88
C ARG A 16 5.53 -7.99 -2.02
N LEU A 17 6.08 -8.58 -3.09
CA LEU A 17 6.58 -7.87 -4.27
C LEU A 17 5.48 -7.69 -5.35
N ARG A 18 4.23 -8.10 -5.10
CA ARG A 18 3.11 -7.84 -6.01
C ARG A 18 2.89 -6.32 -6.18
N PRO A 19 2.51 -5.85 -7.39
CA PRO A 19 2.01 -6.62 -8.54
C PRO A 19 3.10 -7.20 -9.47
N ALA A 20 4.38 -6.86 -9.30
CA ALA A 20 5.47 -7.32 -10.19
C ALA A 20 5.54 -8.85 -10.35
N THR A 21 5.15 -9.60 -9.31
CA THR A 21 5.16 -11.07 -9.30
C THR A 21 3.82 -11.72 -9.68
N LEU A 22 2.82 -10.99 -10.14
CA LEU A 22 1.57 -11.58 -10.61
C LEU A 22 1.76 -12.34 -11.94
N THR A 23 2.56 -11.77 -12.84
CA THR A 23 2.81 -12.30 -14.19
C THR A 23 4.14 -13.02 -14.32
N ARG A 24 5.00 -12.97 -13.29
CA ARG A 24 6.37 -13.50 -13.34
C ARG A 24 6.77 -14.03 -11.96
N PRO A 25 7.37 -15.25 -11.83
CA PRO A 25 7.86 -15.71 -10.54
C PRO A 25 8.99 -14.80 -10.04
N LYS A 26 9.12 -14.65 -8.71
CA LYS A 26 10.12 -13.76 -8.09
C LYS A 26 11.54 -14.00 -8.60
N ALA A 27 11.90 -15.25 -8.82
CA ALA A 27 13.21 -15.64 -9.36
C ALA A 27 13.53 -15.01 -10.74
N LEU A 28 12.51 -14.65 -11.51
CA LEU A 28 12.67 -14.07 -12.84
C LEU A 28 12.43 -12.55 -12.89
N VAL A 29 12.24 -11.92 -11.74
CA VAL A 29 12.19 -10.45 -11.65
C VAL A 29 13.56 -9.89 -12.02
N PRO A 30 13.66 -8.92 -12.98
CA PRO A 30 14.95 -8.40 -13.39
C PRO A 30 15.49 -7.40 -12.39
N PHE A 31 16.76 -7.48 -12.04
CA PHE A 31 17.49 -6.46 -11.32
C PHE A 31 18.60 -5.90 -12.22
N CYS A 32 18.59 -4.59 -12.43
CA CYS A 32 19.42 -3.94 -13.44
C CYS A 32 19.33 -4.57 -14.85
N GLY A 33 18.13 -5.10 -15.19
CA GLY A 33 17.89 -5.78 -16.48
C GLY A 33 18.32 -7.24 -16.54
N VAL A 34 18.80 -7.84 -15.43
CA VAL A 34 19.20 -9.25 -15.35
C VAL A 34 18.27 -9.99 -14.37
N PRO A 35 17.67 -11.15 -14.72
CA PRO A 35 16.85 -11.93 -13.79
C PRO A 35 17.59 -12.28 -12.51
N LEU A 36 16.93 -12.21 -11.34
CA LEU A 36 17.52 -12.55 -10.05
C LEU A 36 18.14 -13.95 -10.05
N LEU A 37 17.45 -14.93 -10.65
CA LEU A 37 17.96 -16.30 -10.79
C LEU A 37 19.29 -16.34 -11.55
N GLU A 38 19.43 -15.58 -12.63
CA GLU A 38 20.64 -15.54 -13.44
C GLU A 38 21.80 -14.88 -12.68
N LEU A 39 21.53 -13.81 -11.93
CA LEU A 39 22.53 -13.18 -11.06
C LEU A 39 23.06 -14.20 -10.03
N VAL A 40 22.18 -14.85 -9.29
CA VAL A 40 22.58 -15.81 -8.25
C VAL A 40 23.26 -17.04 -8.84
N ALA A 41 22.76 -17.59 -9.95
CA ALA A 41 23.37 -18.74 -10.61
C ALA A 41 24.79 -18.41 -11.14
N SER A 42 24.98 -17.24 -11.74
CA SER A 42 26.30 -16.74 -12.13
C SER A 42 27.25 -16.69 -10.95
N TYR A 43 26.79 -16.14 -9.83
CA TYR A 43 27.61 -15.96 -8.64
C TYR A 43 28.08 -17.31 -8.05
N LEU A 44 27.17 -18.30 -7.99
CA LEU A 44 27.54 -19.67 -7.55
C LEU A 44 28.46 -20.36 -8.55
N ASN A 45 28.26 -20.15 -9.85
CA ASN A 45 29.12 -20.74 -10.88
C ASN A 45 30.56 -20.16 -10.85
N GLU A 46 30.72 -18.87 -10.49
CA GLU A 46 32.06 -18.24 -10.33
C GLU A 46 32.91 -18.89 -9.20
N LEU A 47 32.25 -19.59 -8.27
CA LEU A 47 32.94 -20.42 -7.25
C LEU A 47 33.42 -21.75 -7.76
N GLY A 48 33.08 -22.14 -8.99
CA GLY A 48 33.39 -23.43 -9.57
C GLY A 48 32.54 -24.58 -9.05
N LEU A 49 31.30 -24.30 -8.60
CA LEU A 49 30.35 -25.34 -8.21
C LEU A 49 29.86 -26.06 -9.46
N GLU A 50 30.13 -27.38 -9.52
CA GLU A 50 29.84 -28.21 -10.70
C GLU A 50 28.32 -28.37 -10.94
N GLU A 51 27.53 -28.37 -9.86
CA GLU A 51 26.09 -28.64 -9.90
C GLU A 51 25.36 -27.73 -8.93
N THR A 52 24.24 -27.14 -9.40
CA THR A 52 23.39 -26.29 -8.57
C THR A 52 21.95 -26.74 -8.71
N VAL A 53 21.26 -26.93 -7.59
CA VAL A 53 19.81 -27.18 -7.54
C VAL A 53 19.06 -25.89 -7.39
N VAL A 54 17.97 -25.72 -8.13
CA VAL A 54 17.02 -24.61 -8.02
C VAL A 54 15.66 -25.21 -7.63
N ASN A 55 15.09 -24.85 -6.48
CA ASN A 55 13.73 -25.26 -6.18
C ASN A 55 12.71 -24.29 -6.81
N ALA A 56 11.58 -24.82 -7.26
CA ALA A 56 10.55 -24.05 -7.94
C ALA A 56 9.16 -24.55 -7.56
N SER A 57 8.22 -23.64 -7.29
CA SER A 57 6.82 -23.94 -7.00
C SER A 57 5.89 -23.01 -7.77
N TYR A 58 5.73 -21.76 -7.34
CA TYR A 58 4.89 -20.78 -8.01
C TYR A 58 5.40 -20.49 -9.42
N GLN A 59 4.56 -20.72 -10.44
CA GLN A 59 4.94 -20.65 -11.87
C GLN A 59 6.23 -21.46 -12.16
N GLY A 60 6.36 -22.63 -11.55
CA GLY A 60 7.56 -23.45 -11.58
C GLY A 60 8.02 -23.84 -12.99
N GLU A 61 7.10 -24.00 -13.95
CA GLU A 61 7.41 -24.25 -15.38
C GLU A 61 8.30 -23.14 -15.96
N ARG A 62 7.99 -21.88 -15.67
CA ARG A 62 8.79 -20.73 -16.14
C ARG A 62 10.19 -20.71 -15.53
N VAL A 63 10.33 -21.10 -14.26
CA VAL A 63 11.64 -21.23 -13.61
C VAL A 63 12.43 -22.38 -14.26
N PHE A 64 11.76 -23.49 -14.56
CA PHE A 64 12.36 -24.62 -15.25
C PHE A 64 12.88 -24.25 -16.65
N GLU A 65 12.04 -23.60 -17.48
CA GLU A 65 12.42 -23.09 -18.80
C GLU A 65 13.61 -22.11 -18.71
N ALA A 66 13.61 -21.23 -17.72
CA ALA A 66 14.71 -20.31 -17.50
C ALA A 66 16.01 -21.05 -17.14
N CYS A 67 15.96 -22.05 -16.25
CA CYS A 67 17.13 -22.88 -15.92
C CYS A 67 17.67 -23.62 -17.15
N GLN A 68 16.80 -24.19 -17.99
CA GLN A 68 17.22 -24.84 -19.24
C GLN A 68 17.92 -23.85 -20.17
N ARG A 69 17.34 -22.66 -20.38
CA ARG A 69 17.94 -21.63 -21.21
C ARG A 69 19.29 -21.17 -20.68
N LEU A 70 19.41 -20.91 -19.38
CA LEU A 70 20.67 -20.49 -18.75
C LEU A 70 21.73 -21.58 -18.85
N SER A 71 21.33 -22.85 -18.68
CA SER A 71 22.24 -24.00 -18.87
C SER A 71 22.77 -24.09 -20.30
N GLN A 72 21.90 -23.84 -21.30
CA GLN A 72 22.32 -23.82 -22.72
C GLN A 72 23.22 -22.63 -23.07
N GLN A 73 22.89 -21.46 -22.53
CA GLN A 73 23.61 -20.21 -22.85
C GLN A 73 24.99 -20.13 -22.18
N HIS A 74 25.11 -20.60 -20.96
CA HIS A 74 26.31 -20.41 -20.14
C HIS A 74 27.05 -21.70 -19.81
N GLY A 75 26.49 -22.85 -20.17
CA GLY A 75 27.08 -24.16 -19.80
C GLY A 75 26.91 -24.53 -18.32
N TRP A 76 26.02 -23.84 -17.58
CA TRP A 76 25.79 -24.12 -16.16
C TRP A 76 24.96 -25.39 -15.96
N ASN A 77 25.31 -26.20 -14.95
CA ASN A 77 24.56 -27.40 -14.61
C ASN A 77 23.49 -27.08 -13.54
N LEU A 78 22.33 -26.59 -13.99
CA LEU A 78 21.20 -26.24 -13.15
C LEU A 78 20.17 -27.38 -13.14
N LYS A 79 19.97 -28.01 -11.99
CA LYS A 79 18.94 -29.04 -11.76
C LYS A 79 17.74 -28.44 -11.07
N VAL A 80 16.53 -28.67 -11.56
CA VAL A 80 15.31 -28.06 -10.98
C VAL A 80 14.56 -29.08 -10.13
N SER A 81 14.30 -28.72 -8.87
CA SER A 81 13.44 -29.45 -7.94
C SER A 81 12.04 -28.78 -7.92
N CYS A 82 11.10 -29.35 -8.68
CA CYS A 82 9.73 -28.85 -8.72
C CYS A 82 8.93 -29.27 -7.48
N GLU A 83 8.27 -28.33 -6.85
CA GLU A 83 7.40 -28.51 -5.69
C GLU A 83 5.94 -28.32 -6.13
N PRO A 84 5.08 -29.37 -6.11
CA PRO A 84 3.67 -29.25 -6.47
C PRO A 84 2.92 -28.25 -5.59
N ARG A 85 3.41 -28.04 -4.37
CA ARG A 85 2.98 -27.04 -3.40
C ARG A 85 4.22 -26.51 -2.67
N LEU A 86 4.10 -25.29 -2.14
CA LEU A 86 5.20 -24.64 -1.42
C LEU A 86 5.53 -25.41 -0.13
N LEU A 87 6.78 -25.91 -0.02
CA LEU A 87 7.26 -26.72 1.10
C LEU A 87 8.05 -25.92 2.15
N ASN A 88 8.07 -24.59 2.06
CA ASN A 88 8.97 -23.73 2.82
C ASN A 88 10.45 -24.06 2.56
N GLN A 89 11.37 -23.33 3.19
CA GLN A 89 12.82 -23.48 2.92
C GLN A 89 13.35 -24.88 3.29
N GLY A 90 13.03 -25.37 4.48
CA GLY A 90 13.51 -26.68 4.94
C GLY A 90 12.99 -27.85 4.11
N GLY A 91 11.71 -27.84 3.75
CA GLY A 91 11.13 -28.88 2.90
C GLY A 91 11.66 -28.85 1.48
N GLY A 92 11.86 -27.65 0.91
CA GLY A 92 12.49 -27.47 -0.39
C GLY A 92 13.92 -28.01 -0.43
N LEU A 93 14.72 -27.69 0.59
CA LEU A 93 16.07 -28.24 0.74
C LEU A 93 16.05 -29.75 0.87
N ARG A 94 15.21 -30.32 1.76
CA ARG A 94 15.09 -31.79 1.96
C ARG A 94 14.77 -32.54 0.67
N ASN A 95 13.95 -31.95 -0.20
CA ASN A 95 13.62 -32.55 -1.49
C ASN A 95 14.71 -32.34 -2.53
N GLY A 96 15.21 -31.15 -2.66
CA GLY A 96 16.12 -30.77 -3.73
C GLY A 96 17.50 -31.43 -3.61
N ILE A 97 18.05 -31.63 -2.39
CA ILE A 97 19.34 -32.27 -2.19
C ILE A 97 19.39 -33.76 -2.66
N LYS A 98 18.22 -34.38 -2.86
CA LYS A 98 18.14 -35.73 -3.44
C LYS A 98 18.64 -35.76 -4.88
N LEU A 99 18.66 -34.65 -5.58
CA LEU A 99 19.21 -34.50 -6.93
C LEU A 99 20.77 -34.53 -6.96
N LEU A 100 21.40 -34.38 -5.78
CA LEU A 100 22.85 -34.40 -5.59
C LEU A 100 23.22 -35.44 -4.50
N PRO A 101 23.04 -36.74 -4.74
CA PRO A 101 23.16 -37.78 -3.71
C PRO A 101 24.56 -37.87 -3.09
N ASP A 102 25.61 -37.64 -3.88
CA ASP A 102 27.01 -37.76 -3.47
C ASP A 102 27.62 -36.48 -2.88
N THR A 103 26.77 -35.46 -2.60
CA THR A 103 27.21 -34.16 -2.07
C THR A 103 26.95 -34.10 -0.57
N GLU A 104 27.98 -33.77 0.22
CA GLU A 104 27.90 -33.67 1.68
C GLU A 104 27.57 -32.26 2.15
N ASN A 105 28.12 -31.25 1.48
CA ASN A 105 27.97 -29.83 1.87
C ASN A 105 27.22 -29.03 0.80
N PHE A 106 26.32 -28.15 1.20
CA PHE A 106 25.50 -27.37 0.30
C PHE A 106 25.64 -25.89 0.61
N LEU A 107 26.07 -25.09 -0.39
CA LEU A 107 26.00 -23.64 -0.34
C LEU A 107 24.61 -23.22 -0.82
N VAL A 108 23.83 -22.68 0.10
CA VAL A 108 22.46 -22.19 -0.14
C VAL A 108 22.48 -20.69 -0.33
N HIS A 109 21.73 -20.22 -1.31
CA HIS A 109 21.53 -18.80 -1.60
C HIS A 109 20.05 -18.50 -1.88
N ASN A 110 19.46 -17.59 -1.12
CA ASN A 110 18.12 -17.10 -1.42
C ASN A 110 18.15 -16.32 -2.73
N VAL A 111 17.21 -16.56 -3.64
CA VAL A 111 17.19 -15.91 -4.96
C VAL A 111 16.98 -14.40 -4.91
N ASP A 112 16.40 -13.90 -3.82
CA ASP A 112 16.08 -12.50 -3.57
C ASP A 112 17.12 -11.74 -2.74
N ALA A 113 18.13 -12.42 -2.24
CA ALA A 113 19.24 -11.79 -1.53
C ALA A 113 20.35 -11.40 -2.51
N LEU A 114 20.54 -10.13 -2.77
CA LEU A 114 21.65 -9.61 -3.56
C LEU A 114 22.83 -9.31 -2.65
N LEU A 115 24.01 -9.73 -3.03
CA LEU A 115 25.22 -9.60 -2.22
C LEU A 115 26.47 -9.42 -3.09
N ASP A 116 27.43 -8.61 -2.62
CA ASP A 116 28.79 -8.53 -3.16
C ASP A 116 29.81 -8.87 -2.07
N TYR A 117 30.02 -10.15 -1.81
CA TYR A 117 30.93 -10.70 -0.81
C TYR A 117 31.76 -11.82 -1.41
N ASP A 118 33.03 -11.96 -1.02
CA ASP A 118 33.83 -13.11 -1.46
C ASP A 118 33.34 -14.42 -0.83
N LEU A 119 32.42 -15.10 -1.52
CA LEU A 119 31.85 -16.37 -1.07
C LEU A 119 32.88 -17.49 -0.93
N ARG A 120 34.12 -17.36 -1.51
CA ARG A 120 35.21 -18.31 -1.27
C ARG A 120 35.62 -18.33 0.19
N GLN A 121 35.62 -17.14 0.84
CA GLN A 121 35.91 -17.05 2.28
C GLN A 121 34.88 -17.85 3.11
N LEU A 122 33.60 -17.83 2.73
CA LEU A 122 32.57 -18.62 3.39
C LEU A 122 32.79 -20.12 3.20
N VAL A 123 33.15 -20.54 1.97
CA VAL A 123 33.46 -21.93 1.61
C VAL A 123 34.70 -22.42 2.38
N ASP A 124 35.78 -21.65 2.33
CA ASP A 124 37.04 -22.02 2.96
C ASP A 124 36.90 -22.12 4.49
N ALA A 125 36.20 -21.18 5.11
CA ALA A 125 35.93 -21.22 6.54
C ALA A 125 35.07 -22.43 6.96
N HIS A 126 34.07 -22.80 6.14
CA HIS A 126 33.26 -23.99 6.39
C HIS A 126 34.10 -25.27 6.29
N LEU A 127 34.86 -25.42 5.23
CA LEU A 127 35.68 -26.62 4.98
C LEU A 127 36.86 -26.75 5.96
N ALA A 128 37.41 -25.63 6.44
CA ALA A 128 38.50 -25.61 7.43
C ALA A 128 38.02 -25.91 8.86
N SER A 129 36.75 -25.85 9.11
CA SER A 129 36.13 -26.08 10.41
C SER A 129 35.35 -27.39 10.45
N ASN A 130 34.97 -27.85 11.65
CA ASN A 130 34.02 -28.96 11.79
C ASN A 130 32.59 -28.46 11.94
N ALA A 131 32.27 -27.31 11.31
CA ALA A 131 30.94 -26.73 11.41
C ALA A 131 29.90 -27.60 10.68
N ALA A 132 28.76 -27.74 11.34
CA ALA A 132 27.59 -28.34 10.72
C ALA A 132 26.84 -27.33 9.85
N VAL A 133 26.89 -26.03 10.26
CA VAL A 133 26.36 -24.90 9.52
C VAL A 133 27.34 -23.73 9.61
N THR A 134 27.55 -23.02 8.50
CA THR A 134 28.24 -21.72 8.46
C THR A 134 27.31 -20.69 7.87
N ALA A 135 26.90 -19.72 8.68
CA ALA A 135 25.92 -18.69 8.31
C ALA A 135 26.61 -17.34 8.05
N LEU A 136 26.33 -16.73 6.89
CA LEU A 136 26.78 -15.39 6.61
C LEU A 136 25.81 -14.38 7.24
N LEU A 137 26.34 -13.48 8.07
CA LEU A 137 25.58 -12.49 8.84
C LEU A 137 25.92 -11.07 8.41
N ILE A 138 24.90 -10.24 8.31
CA ILE A 138 25.01 -8.80 7.98
C ILE A 138 24.85 -7.97 9.25
N PRO A 139 25.84 -7.14 9.62
CA PRO A 139 25.76 -6.33 10.83
C PRO A 139 24.93 -5.05 10.62
N GLY A 140 23.97 -4.78 11.53
CA GLY A 140 23.27 -3.49 11.62
C GLY A 140 22.38 -3.11 10.44
N ARG A 141 22.00 -4.06 9.56
CA ARG A 141 21.08 -3.88 8.43
C ARG A 141 20.04 -5.00 8.45
N GLY A 142 18.82 -4.70 7.94
CA GLY A 142 17.70 -5.64 7.92
C GLY A 142 17.10 -5.86 9.32
N PRO A 143 16.44 -7.02 9.56
CA PRO A 143 15.66 -7.26 10.79
C PRO A 143 16.51 -7.46 12.06
N CYS A 144 17.83 -7.62 11.96
CA CYS A 144 18.75 -7.77 13.09
C CYS A 144 18.24 -8.75 14.16
N SER A 145 17.95 -9.99 13.78
CA SER A 145 17.33 -11.00 14.63
C SER A 145 18.27 -12.14 15.06
N VAL A 146 19.57 -12.03 14.80
CA VAL A 146 20.57 -13.02 15.20
C VAL A 146 21.48 -12.46 16.28
N SER A 147 21.61 -13.18 17.39
CA SER A 147 22.49 -12.84 18.52
C SER A 147 23.74 -13.70 18.53
N LEU A 148 24.85 -13.12 18.92
CA LEU A 148 26.11 -13.82 19.15
C LEU A 148 26.44 -13.83 20.66
N THR A 149 27.14 -14.86 21.09
CA THR A 149 27.79 -14.93 22.41
C THR A 149 29.01 -13.99 22.46
N PRO A 150 29.55 -13.66 23.63
CA PRO A 150 30.74 -12.80 23.74
C PRO A 150 31.99 -13.39 23.05
N ASP A 151 32.08 -14.71 22.87
CA ASP A 151 33.13 -15.41 22.14
C ASP A 151 32.83 -15.52 20.62
N GLY A 152 31.79 -14.83 20.14
CA GLY A 152 31.50 -14.68 18.71
C GLY A 152 30.76 -15.84 18.05
N ARG A 153 30.14 -16.75 18.81
CA ARG A 153 29.32 -17.85 18.27
C ARG A 153 27.85 -17.45 18.19
N ILE A 154 27.08 -18.07 17.30
CA ILE A 154 25.63 -17.86 17.27
C ILE A 154 25.03 -18.39 18.59
N SER A 155 24.29 -17.55 19.29
CA SER A 155 23.52 -17.95 20.48
C SER A 155 22.04 -18.20 20.13
N LYS A 156 21.46 -17.39 19.23
CA LYS A 156 20.07 -17.51 18.84
C LYS A 156 19.80 -16.88 17.48
N PHE A 157 18.97 -17.53 16.65
CA PHE A 157 18.62 -17.06 15.31
C PHE A 157 17.43 -16.09 15.29
N ARG A 158 16.42 -16.27 16.14
CA ARG A 158 15.21 -15.43 16.19
C ARG A 158 15.14 -14.69 17.52
N ASP A 159 15.94 -13.65 17.61
CA ASP A 159 16.07 -12.82 18.81
C ASP A 159 15.90 -11.34 18.44
N PRO A 160 14.65 -10.89 18.22
CA PRO A 160 14.39 -9.51 17.80
C PRO A 160 14.72 -8.48 18.88
N GLU A 161 14.83 -8.89 20.16
CA GLU A 161 15.12 -8.00 21.29
C GLU A 161 16.63 -7.74 21.44
N ASN A 162 17.48 -8.76 21.20
CA ASN A 162 18.92 -8.69 21.43
C ASN A 162 19.75 -8.93 20.17
N GLY A 163 19.12 -9.20 19.04
CA GLY A 163 19.81 -9.46 17.79
C GLY A 163 20.52 -8.22 17.25
N ALA A 164 21.78 -8.37 16.89
CA ALA A 164 22.60 -7.32 16.28
C ALA A 164 22.94 -7.60 14.82
N TYR A 165 22.57 -8.78 14.32
CA TYR A 165 22.91 -9.26 12.99
C TYR A 165 21.68 -9.79 12.26
N THR A 166 21.70 -9.65 10.95
CA THR A 166 20.69 -10.24 10.07
C THR A 166 21.28 -11.48 9.38
N PHE A 167 20.52 -12.57 9.35
CA PHE A 167 20.83 -13.72 8.53
C PHE A 167 20.69 -13.33 7.05
N SER A 168 21.80 -13.39 6.31
CA SER A 168 21.87 -12.86 4.93
C SER A 168 21.02 -13.60 3.90
N GLY A 169 20.54 -14.79 4.22
CA GLY A 169 19.95 -15.72 3.24
C GLY A 169 21.00 -16.57 2.50
N ILE A 170 22.29 -16.43 2.87
CA ILE A 170 23.39 -17.21 2.31
C ILE A 170 24.08 -17.99 3.43
N HIS A 171 24.26 -19.30 3.24
CA HIS A 171 24.86 -20.17 4.23
C HIS A 171 25.35 -21.49 3.62
N ILE A 172 26.19 -22.18 4.34
CA ILE A 172 26.60 -23.56 4.00
C ILE A 172 26.13 -24.49 5.12
N PHE A 173 25.57 -25.62 4.75
CA PHE A 173 25.23 -26.65 5.71
C PHE A 173 25.72 -28.03 5.25
N ARG A 174 26.03 -28.90 6.21
CA ARG A 174 26.34 -30.29 6.00
C ARG A 174 25.04 -31.11 5.98
N ARG A 175 24.92 -32.05 5.06
CA ARG A 175 23.72 -32.88 4.80
C ARG A 175 23.09 -33.45 6.09
N ASP A 176 23.91 -33.91 7.04
CA ASP A 176 23.46 -34.56 8.27
C ASP A 176 22.68 -33.62 9.21
N VAL A 177 22.78 -32.30 9.02
CA VAL A 177 21.98 -31.29 9.78
C VAL A 177 20.49 -31.45 9.53
N LEU A 178 20.09 -31.92 8.35
CA LEU A 178 18.67 -32.09 8.02
C LEU A 178 17.96 -33.16 8.87
N ARG A 179 18.68 -33.96 9.67
CA ARG A 179 18.06 -34.81 10.70
C ARG A 179 17.35 -34.04 11.82
N PHE A 180 17.68 -32.75 11.99
CA PHE A 180 17.03 -31.87 12.93
C PHE A 180 15.82 -31.12 12.32
N LEU A 181 15.54 -31.35 11.05
CA LEU A 181 14.34 -30.84 10.42
C LEU A 181 13.13 -31.61 11.00
N ASP A 182 12.07 -30.89 11.38
CA ASP A 182 10.87 -31.58 11.87
C ASP A 182 10.11 -32.29 10.74
N ASP A 183 9.17 -33.15 11.14
CA ASP A 183 8.34 -33.91 10.20
C ASP A 183 7.15 -33.12 9.68
N ALA A 184 7.09 -31.80 9.95
CA ALA A 184 6.07 -30.93 9.41
C ALA A 184 6.08 -30.96 7.86
N GLU A 185 4.94 -30.72 7.27
CA GLU A 185 4.80 -30.72 5.81
C GLU A 185 5.66 -29.63 5.16
N ALA A 186 5.81 -28.47 5.81
CA ALA A 186 6.57 -27.31 5.36
C ALA A 186 7.51 -26.78 6.45
N PRO A 187 8.56 -27.55 6.82
CA PRO A 187 9.47 -27.21 7.91
C PRO A 187 10.33 -25.99 7.57
N ASP A 188 10.70 -25.23 8.62
CA ASP A 188 11.59 -24.09 8.51
C ASP A 188 13.05 -24.48 8.74
N ILE A 189 13.96 -23.98 7.89
CA ILE A 189 15.38 -24.32 7.99
C ILE A 189 16.08 -23.61 9.16
N ILE A 190 15.63 -22.43 9.54
CA ILE A 190 16.20 -21.68 10.67
C ILE A 190 15.88 -22.38 12.00
N ASP A 191 14.67 -22.94 12.13
CA ASP A 191 14.31 -23.75 13.30
C ASP A 191 15.13 -25.05 13.36
N CYS A 192 15.45 -25.64 12.20
CA CYS A 192 16.37 -26.76 12.11
C CYS A 192 17.77 -26.39 12.63
N TYR A 193 18.31 -25.23 12.24
CA TYR A 193 19.61 -24.78 12.71
C TYR A 193 19.62 -24.43 14.19
N GLN A 194 18.54 -23.87 14.69
CA GLN A 194 18.37 -23.60 16.12
C GLN A 194 18.41 -24.92 16.94
N ARG A 195 17.67 -25.95 16.49
CA ARG A 195 17.71 -27.29 17.11
C ARG A 195 19.08 -27.96 17.03
N ALA A 196 19.77 -27.81 15.90
CA ALA A 196 21.14 -28.33 15.75
C ALA A 196 22.10 -27.63 16.73
N LEU A 197 21.98 -26.32 16.91
CA LEU A 197 22.75 -25.55 17.89
C LEU A 197 22.48 -26.03 19.31
N GLU A 198 21.21 -26.20 19.69
CA GLU A 198 20.78 -26.69 21.00
C GLU A 198 21.24 -28.13 21.26
N ALA A 199 21.38 -28.94 20.22
CA ALA A 199 21.95 -30.28 20.29
C ALA A 199 23.49 -30.29 20.36
N GLY A 200 24.14 -29.12 20.41
CA GLY A 200 25.58 -28.97 20.55
C GLY A 200 26.40 -29.08 19.25
N LEU A 201 25.75 -29.04 18.09
CA LEU A 201 26.49 -28.98 16.83
C LEU A 201 27.12 -27.58 16.65
N CYS A 202 28.28 -27.57 15.98
CA CYS A 202 28.95 -26.32 15.66
C CYS A 202 28.18 -25.57 14.56
N VAL A 203 27.55 -24.47 14.94
CA VAL A 203 26.89 -23.50 14.04
C VAL A 203 27.69 -22.21 14.12
N GLN A 204 28.53 -21.93 13.12
CA GLN A 204 29.43 -20.79 13.15
C GLN A 204 28.93 -19.62 12.32
N PRO A 205 29.11 -18.37 12.76
CA PRO A 205 28.87 -17.19 11.95
C PRO A 205 30.11 -16.80 11.14
N ILE A 206 29.88 -16.24 9.98
CA ILE A 206 30.81 -15.33 9.30
C ILE A 206 30.12 -13.98 9.26
N VAL A 207 30.75 -12.97 9.85
CA VAL A 207 30.19 -11.61 9.86
C VAL A 207 30.80 -10.83 8.70
N ALA A 208 29.95 -10.37 7.80
CA ALA A 208 30.38 -9.53 6.69
C ALA A 208 30.85 -8.15 7.17
N ASN A 209 31.65 -7.48 6.36
CA ASN A 209 32.03 -6.09 6.61
C ASN A 209 30.78 -5.19 6.56
N ARG A 210 30.69 -4.15 7.39
CA ARG A 210 29.59 -3.19 7.40
C ARG A 210 29.33 -2.50 6.06
N ASN A 211 30.34 -2.40 5.21
CA ASN A 211 30.26 -1.75 3.89
C ASN A 211 29.93 -2.75 2.76
N VAL A 212 29.64 -4.01 3.06
CA VAL A 212 29.25 -4.99 2.04
C VAL A 212 27.94 -4.54 1.40
N TYR A 213 27.84 -4.62 0.08
CA TYR A 213 26.54 -4.50 -0.57
C TYR A 213 25.72 -5.76 -0.26
N TRP A 214 24.57 -5.56 0.36
CA TRP A 214 23.58 -6.61 0.60
C TRP A 214 22.18 -5.97 0.57
N SER A 215 21.26 -6.60 -0.14
CA SER A 215 19.86 -6.16 -0.21
C SER A 215 18.94 -7.37 -0.32
N ASP A 216 17.87 -7.40 0.48
CA ASP A 216 16.77 -8.37 0.38
C ASP A 216 15.63 -7.76 -0.45
N ILE A 217 15.36 -8.32 -1.63
CA ILE A 217 14.30 -7.83 -2.51
C ILE A 217 12.96 -8.43 -2.09
N GLY A 218 12.41 -7.89 -0.99
CA GLY A 218 11.18 -8.38 -0.37
C GLY A 218 9.91 -7.67 -0.86
N THR A 219 9.96 -6.36 -1.02
CA THR A 219 8.82 -5.49 -1.37
C THR A 219 9.13 -4.61 -2.58
N PRO A 220 8.14 -3.93 -3.20
CA PRO A 220 8.40 -2.93 -4.24
C PRO A 220 9.34 -1.81 -3.79
N GLY A 221 9.23 -1.35 -2.54
CA GLY A 221 10.12 -0.35 -1.96
C GLY A 221 11.55 -0.85 -1.86
N ASP A 222 11.77 -2.06 -1.30
CA ASP A 222 13.11 -2.68 -1.22
C ASP A 222 13.73 -2.84 -2.60
N TYR A 223 12.90 -3.23 -3.59
CA TYR A 223 13.36 -3.43 -4.97
C TYR A 223 13.82 -2.14 -5.62
N ILE A 224 13.07 -1.04 -5.48
CA ILE A 224 13.47 0.28 -5.98
C ILE A 224 14.70 0.78 -5.21
N HIS A 225 14.69 0.66 -3.89
CA HIS A 225 15.80 1.10 -3.03
C HIS A 225 17.11 0.40 -3.39
N ALA A 226 17.08 -0.91 -3.62
CA ALA A 226 18.25 -1.69 -4.04
C ALA A 226 18.88 -1.17 -5.35
N HIS A 227 18.05 -0.69 -6.31
CA HIS A 227 18.56 -0.06 -7.54
C HIS A 227 19.25 1.29 -7.27
N GLY A 228 18.83 2.02 -6.24
CA GLY A 228 19.51 3.24 -5.81
C GLY A 228 20.83 2.94 -5.11
N GLU A 229 20.82 2.03 -4.14
CA GLU A 229 22.04 1.67 -3.39
C GLU A 229 23.15 1.13 -4.29
N ILE A 230 22.81 0.26 -5.25
CA ILE A 230 23.82 -0.37 -6.10
C ILE A 230 24.51 0.63 -7.02
N ALA A 231 23.86 1.73 -7.38
CA ALA A 231 24.42 2.72 -8.30
C ALA A 231 25.75 3.33 -7.76
N ASP A 232 25.85 3.47 -6.45
CA ASP A 232 26.98 4.11 -5.77
C ASP A 232 27.94 3.08 -5.11
N CYS A 233 27.67 1.78 -5.22
CA CYS A 233 28.48 0.73 -4.61
C CYS A 233 29.70 0.37 -5.47
N ALA A 234 30.85 0.18 -4.83
CA ALA A 234 32.03 -0.42 -5.46
C ALA A 234 31.93 -1.95 -5.37
N LEU A 235 31.40 -2.60 -6.42
CA LEU A 235 31.28 -4.03 -6.48
C LEU A 235 32.59 -4.71 -6.88
N MET A 236 33.02 -5.71 -6.10
CA MET A 236 34.32 -6.37 -6.28
C MET A 236 34.20 -7.87 -6.60
N HIS A 237 33.22 -8.56 -6.04
CA HIS A 237 33.20 -10.03 -5.98
C HIS A 237 32.16 -10.67 -6.91
N HIS A 238 31.07 -9.97 -7.25
CA HIS A 238 30.01 -10.46 -8.11
C HIS A 238 30.12 -9.87 -9.52
N SER A 239 30.76 -10.59 -10.45
CA SER A 239 31.12 -10.04 -11.77
C SER A 239 29.90 -9.66 -12.61
N MET A 240 28.86 -10.51 -12.64
CA MET A 240 27.64 -10.24 -13.41
C MET A 240 26.88 -9.04 -12.84
N LEU A 241 26.81 -8.90 -11.51
CA LEU A 241 26.15 -7.76 -10.86
C LEU A 241 26.89 -6.45 -11.17
N ARG A 242 28.22 -6.45 -11.15
CA ARG A 242 29.06 -5.32 -11.54
C ARG A 242 28.86 -4.95 -13.02
N ARG A 243 28.77 -5.94 -13.91
CA ARG A 243 28.45 -5.71 -15.32
C ARG A 243 27.06 -5.08 -15.48
N ALA A 244 26.05 -5.60 -14.80
CA ALA A 244 24.69 -5.08 -14.80
C ALA A 244 24.64 -3.63 -14.30
N GLN A 245 25.40 -3.28 -13.24
CA GLN A 245 25.56 -1.92 -12.73
C GLN A 245 26.16 -0.98 -13.81
N THR A 246 27.22 -1.41 -14.51
CA THR A 246 27.86 -0.63 -15.58
C THR A 246 26.90 -0.39 -16.74
N GLU A 247 26.17 -1.41 -17.17
CA GLU A 247 25.16 -1.30 -18.22
C GLU A 247 24.02 -0.37 -17.80
N GLN A 248 23.64 -0.41 -16.51
CA GLN A 248 22.61 0.48 -15.96
C GLN A 248 23.04 1.95 -16.04
N ALA A 249 24.28 2.25 -15.69
CA ALA A 249 24.82 3.61 -15.82
C ALA A 249 24.85 4.09 -17.28
N ALA A 250 25.22 3.21 -18.22
CA ALA A 250 25.18 3.51 -19.64
C ALA A 250 23.75 3.79 -20.16
N ARG A 251 22.76 2.98 -19.73
CA ARG A 251 21.35 3.19 -20.08
C ARG A 251 20.82 4.52 -19.52
N ARG A 252 21.15 4.85 -18.27
CA ARG A 252 20.83 6.15 -17.67
C ARG A 252 21.37 7.31 -18.52
N PHE A 253 22.66 7.27 -18.84
CA PHE A 253 23.29 8.28 -19.69
C PHE A 253 22.60 8.41 -21.06
N ALA A 254 22.25 7.28 -21.71
CA ALA A 254 21.53 7.28 -22.98
C ALA A 254 20.12 7.92 -22.87
N MET A 255 19.41 7.76 -21.75
CA MET A 255 18.14 8.43 -21.48
C MET A 255 18.32 9.95 -21.34
N GLU A 256 19.34 10.39 -20.61
CA GLU A 256 19.64 11.82 -20.42
C GLU A 256 19.98 12.51 -21.77
N GLN A 257 20.71 11.82 -22.66
CA GLN A 257 20.96 12.31 -24.04
C GLN A 257 19.67 12.48 -24.86
N ARG A 258 18.61 11.72 -24.54
CA ARG A 258 17.28 11.83 -25.17
C ARG A 258 16.38 12.88 -24.50
N ARG A 259 16.91 13.75 -23.67
CA ARG A 259 16.18 14.75 -22.87
C ARG A 259 15.18 14.13 -21.90
N VAL A 260 15.53 12.98 -21.32
CA VAL A 260 14.83 12.38 -20.19
C VAL A 260 15.61 12.73 -18.94
N GLN A 261 14.98 13.39 -17.99
CA GLN A 261 15.60 13.69 -16.71
C GLN A 261 15.59 12.44 -15.84
N CYS A 262 16.74 12.08 -15.23
CA CYS A 262 16.92 10.88 -14.43
C CYS A 262 17.44 11.25 -13.05
N THR A 263 16.65 10.97 -12.00
CA THR A 263 17.00 11.24 -10.60
C THR A 263 16.61 10.07 -9.68
N GLY A 264 17.23 9.99 -8.50
CA GLY A 264 16.95 8.92 -7.53
C GLY A 264 17.32 7.52 -8.02
N ALA A 265 16.65 6.52 -7.46
CA ALA A 265 16.84 5.11 -7.81
C ALA A 265 16.26 4.79 -9.19
N LEU A 266 17.05 4.17 -10.06
CA LEU A 266 16.61 3.81 -11.41
C LEU A 266 17.01 2.39 -11.75
N GLY A 267 16.01 1.59 -12.19
CA GLY A 267 16.21 0.31 -12.83
C GLY A 267 15.73 0.39 -14.28
N LEU A 268 16.66 0.38 -15.25
CA LEU A 268 16.34 0.54 -16.66
C LEU A 268 16.61 -0.75 -17.42
N GLY A 269 15.57 -1.32 -18.01
CA GLY A 269 15.65 -2.46 -18.91
C GLY A 269 16.23 -2.11 -20.29
N VAL A 270 16.13 -3.05 -21.22
CA VAL A 270 16.53 -2.86 -22.61
C VAL A 270 15.35 -2.40 -23.48
N GLU A 271 15.64 -1.76 -24.62
CA GLU A 271 14.66 -1.36 -25.64
C GLU A 271 13.48 -0.54 -25.07
N LEU A 272 13.81 0.45 -24.23
CA LEU A 272 12.81 1.30 -23.59
C LEU A 272 12.35 2.43 -24.54
N GLY A 273 11.02 2.57 -24.67
CA GLY A 273 10.36 3.70 -25.35
C GLY A 273 9.97 4.78 -24.33
N VAL A 274 10.92 5.64 -23.96
CA VAL A 274 10.67 6.76 -23.04
C VAL A 274 10.66 8.06 -23.83
N PRO A 275 9.52 8.79 -23.88
CA PRO A 275 9.42 10.06 -24.59
C PRO A 275 10.31 11.16 -24.00
N ALA A 276 10.86 12.02 -24.87
CA ALA A 276 11.61 13.21 -24.46
C ALA A 276 10.75 14.12 -23.56
N GLY A 277 11.36 14.76 -22.57
CA GLY A 277 10.68 15.58 -21.58
C GLY A 277 10.12 14.80 -20.40
N SER A 278 10.31 13.46 -20.34
CA SER A 278 10.01 12.67 -19.15
C SER A 278 11.02 12.96 -18.05
N HIS A 279 10.54 12.89 -16.80
CA HIS A 279 11.38 12.88 -15.60
C HIS A 279 11.15 11.56 -14.85
N LEU A 280 12.15 10.70 -14.85
CA LEU A 280 12.16 9.42 -14.13
C LEU A 280 12.81 9.64 -12.76
N HIS A 281 12.08 9.34 -11.70
CA HIS A 281 12.56 9.45 -10.31
C HIS A 281 12.09 8.24 -9.52
N ASN A 282 12.99 7.45 -8.92
CA ASN A 282 12.70 6.21 -8.20
C ASN A 282 11.87 5.21 -9.03
N VAL A 283 12.31 4.89 -10.23
CA VAL A 283 11.52 4.11 -11.21
C VAL A 283 12.29 2.89 -11.69
N VAL A 284 11.59 1.77 -11.80
CA VAL A 284 12.10 0.58 -12.49
C VAL A 284 11.25 0.33 -13.74
N LEU A 285 11.89 0.40 -14.90
CA LEU A 285 11.30 0.07 -16.20
C LEU A 285 11.87 -1.28 -16.65
N TRP A 286 11.01 -2.28 -16.80
CA TRP A 286 11.42 -3.57 -17.33
C TRP A 286 11.65 -3.51 -18.85
N ASP A 287 12.29 -4.54 -19.37
CA ASP A 287 12.58 -4.63 -20.80
C ASP A 287 11.34 -4.39 -21.67
N TYR A 288 11.52 -3.71 -22.81
CA TYR A 288 10.48 -3.39 -23.79
C TYR A 288 9.34 -2.50 -23.26
N THR A 289 9.53 -1.84 -22.12
CA THR A 289 8.55 -0.89 -21.59
C THR A 289 8.49 0.35 -22.49
N CYS A 290 7.30 0.66 -23.02
CA CYS A 290 7.04 1.87 -23.79
C CYS A 290 6.05 2.75 -23.04
N LEU A 291 6.45 3.98 -22.71
CA LEU A 291 5.58 4.97 -22.09
C LEU A 291 4.82 5.73 -23.20
N PRO A 292 3.48 5.80 -23.16
CA PRO A 292 2.68 6.36 -24.25
C PRO A 292 2.79 7.89 -24.37
N ARG A 293 3.26 8.57 -23.33
CA ARG A 293 3.44 10.03 -23.26
C ARG A 293 4.55 10.37 -22.27
N PRO A 294 5.12 11.61 -22.34
CA PRO A 294 6.06 12.07 -21.31
C PRO A 294 5.44 11.95 -19.92
N LEU A 295 6.17 11.32 -19.01
CA LEU A 295 5.77 11.17 -17.62
C LEU A 295 6.81 11.84 -16.73
N LEU A 296 6.34 12.70 -15.84
CA LEU A 296 7.10 13.12 -14.67
C LEU A 296 6.68 12.21 -13.51
N TYR A 297 7.48 11.17 -13.23
CA TYR A 297 7.07 10.08 -12.36
C TYR A 297 8.03 9.90 -11.18
N ALA A 298 7.46 9.59 -10.03
CA ALA A 298 8.17 9.17 -8.84
C ALA A 298 7.60 7.80 -8.40
N ASP A 299 8.51 6.86 -8.09
CA ASP A 299 8.20 5.59 -7.43
C ASP A 299 7.28 4.63 -8.18
N GLY A 300 7.84 3.87 -9.11
CA GLY A 300 7.05 2.89 -9.83
C GLY A 300 7.86 1.77 -10.47
N ILE A 301 7.20 0.63 -10.65
CA ILE A 301 7.69 -0.50 -11.44
C ILE A 301 6.78 -0.64 -12.65
N PHE A 302 7.37 -0.59 -13.86
CA PHE A 302 6.65 -0.68 -15.11
C PHE A 302 7.00 -1.97 -15.84
N VAL A 303 6.01 -2.76 -16.16
CA VAL A 303 6.12 -4.08 -16.79
C VAL A 303 5.45 -4.02 -18.17
N GLY A 304 6.24 -3.91 -19.22
CA GLY A 304 5.73 -3.84 -20.59
C GLY A 304 4.88 -2.59 -20.86
N ASN A 305 3.84 -2.72 -21.69
CA ASN A 305 2.93 -1.60 -22.01
C ASN A 305 1.92 -1.27 -20.91
N ASP A 306 1.83 -2.10 -19.87
CA ASP A 306 0.95 -1.90 -18.73
C ASP A 306 1.63 -1.01 -17.71
N VAL A 307 1.33 0.27 -17.78
CA VAL A 307 1.69 1.25 -16.74
C VAL A 307 0.86 0.93 -15.51
N GLN A 308 1.45 0.26 -14.52
CA GLN A 308 0.84 0.14 -13.19
C GLN A 308 1.52 1.14 -12.25
N PRO A 309 0.90 2.31 -12.02
CA PRO A 309 1.41 3.24 -11.04
C PRO A 309 1.37 2.59 -9.63
N PRO A 310 2.25 2.99 -8.72
CA PRO A 310 2.24 2.47 -7.36
C PRO A 310 0.90 2.76 -6.69
N LYS A 311 0.38 1.80 -5.95
CA LYS A 311 -0.89 1.97 -5.21
C LYS A 311 -0.82 3.06 -4.13
N HIS A 312 0.38 3.42 -3.72
CA HIS A 312 0.65 4.44 -2.71
C HIS A 312 1.79 5.35 -3.19
N VAL A 313 1.69 6.63 -2.89
CA VAL A 313 2.79 7.58 -3.07
C VAL A 313 3.86 7.26 -2.01
N ASP A 314 5.11 7.11 -2.43
CA ASP A 314 6.23 6.80 -1.53
C ASP A 314 6.41 7.92 -0.48
N ASP A 315 6.68 7.50 0.76
CA ASP A 315 6.91 8.38 1.89
C ASP A 315 8.23 9.19 1.77
N SER A 316 9.14 8.77 0.88
CA SER A 316 10.39 9.48 0.59
C SER A 316 10.25 10.59 -0.47
N ARG A 317 9.13 10.64 -1.20
CA ARG A 317 8.92 11.63 -2.27
C ARG A 317 8.99 13.06 -1.72
N LEU A 318 9.83 13.90 -2.33
CA LEU A 318 9.93 15.32 -2.03
C LEU A 318 9.09 16.16 -3.00
N PRO A 319 8.63 17.36 -2.60
CA PRO A 319 7.93 18.27 -3.49
C PRO A 319 8.79 18.70 -4.68
N ASP A 320 8.18 18.83 -5.86
CA ASP A 320 8.85 19.36 -7.05
C ASP A 320 9.45 20.75 -6.77
N SER A 321 10.63 21.02 -7.30
CA SER A 321 11.35 22.29 -7.12
C SER A 321 10.53 23.53 -7.50
N ARG A 322 9.63 23.41 -8.49
CA ARG A 322 8.70 24.47 -8.92
C ARG A 322 7.77 24.91 -7.79
N ILE A 323 7.46 24.01 -6.85
CA ILE A 323 6.64 24.32 -5.68
C ILE A 323 7.33 25.35 -4.80
N PHE A 324 8.62 25.11 -4.46
CA PHE A 324 9.38 26.03 -3.64
C PHE A 324 9.55 27.40 -4.30
N VAL A 325 9.76 27.43 -5.61
CA VAL A 325 9.83 28.68 -6.39
C VAL A 325 8.49 29.41 -6.35
N SER A 326 7.38 28.72 -6.61
CA SER A 326 6.02 29.30 -6.63
C SER A 326 5.59 29.83 -5.27
N LEU A 327 6.03 29.19 -4.18
CA LEU A 327 5.74 29.60 -2.81
C LEU A 327 6.73 30.64 -2.25
N ASN A 328 7.77 30.99 -3.00
CA ASN A 328 8.90 31.80 -2.54
C ASN A 328 9.54 31.23 -1.26
N MET A 329 9.70 29.90 -1.21
CA MET A 329 10.28 29.16 -0.08
C MET A 329 11.68 28.70 -0.44
N ASN A 330 12.60 28.74 0.53
CA ASN A 330 13.95 28.16 0.39
C ASN A 330 13.89 26.67 0.78
N PRO A 331 14.15 25.71 -0.15
CA PRO A 331 14.08 24.27 0.16
C PRO A 331 14.92 23.87 1.37
N ALA A 332 16.14 24.46 1.51
CA ALA A 332 17.06 24.14 2.62
C ALA A 332 16.58 24.66 4.00
N LYS A 333 15.60 25.58 4.01
CA LYS A 333 15.01 26.16 5.24
C LYS A 333 13.55 25.76 5.43
N THR A 334 13.01 24.91 4.57
CA THR A 334 11.62 24.45 4.64
C THR A 334 11.56 23.11 5.37
N THR A 335 10.79 23.05 6.44
CA THR A 335 10.47 21.79 7.12
C THR A 335 9.30 21.12 6.43
N ILE A 336 9.41 19.82 6.17
CA ILE A 336 8.36 18.98 5.60
C ILE A 336 7.86 18.07 6.72
N GLU A 337 6.63 18.33 7.18
CA GLU A 337 5.97 17.57 8.26
C GLU A 337 4.88 16.69 7.67
N GLU A 338 4.97 15.37 7.84
CA GLU A 338 3.95 14.46 7.36
C GLU A 338 2.64 14.63 8.11
N LEU A 339 1.54 14.75 7.35
CA LEU A 339 0.20 14.74 7.90
C LEU A 339 -0.35 13.32 7.83
N HIS A 340 -0.96 12.83 8.93
CA HIS A 340 -1.39 11.45 9.04
C HIS A 340 -2.26 10.98 7.87
N LYS A 341 -1.95 9.81 7.33
CA LYS A 341 -2.68 9.15 6.23
C LYS A 341 -4.04 8.66 6.72
N GLN A 342 -5.08 9.13 6.04
CA GLN A 342 -6.40 8.51 6.13
C GLN A 342 -6.68 7.79 4.80
N GLY A 343 -6.34 6.51 4.70
CA GLY A 343 -6.87 5.51 3.74
C GLY A 343 -6.93 5.80 2.22
N SER A 344 -6.50 6.97 1.75
CA SER A 344 -6.83 7.48 0.39
C SER A 344 -5.76 7.27 -0.69
N GLY A 345 -4.59 6.71 -0.38
CA GLY A 345 -3.47 6.60 -1.33
C GLY A 345 -2.86 7.94 -1.76
N ARG A 346 -3.19 9.02 -1.06
CA ARG A 346 -2.58 10.35 -1.19
C ARG A 346 -1.59 10.55 -0.05
N ARG A 347 -0.52 11.30 -0.33
CA ARG A 347 0.43 11.75 0.69
C ARG A 347 0.25 13.23 0.92
N TYR A 348 0.03 13.61 2.15
CA TYR A 348 -0.10 15.00 2.56
C TYR A 348 1.05 15.39 3.49
N CYS A 349 1.73 16.47 3.17
CA CYS A 349 2.75 17.06 4.04
C CYS A 349 2.51 18.55 4.23
N ARG A 350 2.81 19.05 5.42
CA ARG A 350 2.86 20.48 5.70
C ARG A 350 4.24 21.00 5.38
N LEU A 351 4.33 22.00 4.51
CA LEU A 351 5.53 22.74 4.20
C LEU A 351 5.59 23.98 5.08
N LYS A 352 6.60 24.10 5.94
CA LYS A 352 6.78 25.23 6.86
C LYS A 352 8.05 26.00 6.54
N SER A 353 7.96 27.32 6.37
CA SER A 353 9.09 28.22 6.20
C SER A 353 8.80 29.57 6.87
N GLY A 354 9.43 29.83 8.02
CA GLY A 354 9.07 30.96 8.88
C GLY A 354 7.60 30.87 9.32
N ASP A 355 6.84 31.95 9.15
CA ASP A 355 5.41 32.02 9.51
C ASP A 355 4.48 31.49 8.39
N THR A 356 5.03 31.03 7.28
CA THR A 356 4.25 30.59 6.13
C THR A 356 4.10 29.07 6.11
N ASN A 357 2.85 28.60 6.06
CA ASN A 357 2.52 27.17 6.00
C ASN A 357 1.64 26.87 4.79
N TRP A 358 1.94 25.76 4.11
CA TRP A 358 1.14 25.24 3.01
C TRP A 358 0.96 23.73 3.17
N VAL A 359 -0.08 23.17 2.62
CA VAL A 359 -0.26 21.72 2.50
C VAL A 359 0.08 21.29 1.09
N TRP A 360 1.10 20.49 0.98
CA TRP A 360 1.46 19.77 -0.24
C TRP A 360 0.80 18.39 -0.26
N CYS A 361 0.25 18.04 -1.40
CA CYS A 361 -0.36 16.73 -1.64
C CYS A 361 0.27 16.12 -2.90
N ALA A 362 0.84 14.94 -2.77
CA ALA A 362 1.16 14.08 -3.89
C ALA A 362 0.07 12.99 -4.00
N TYR A 363 -0.42 12.73 -5.22
CA TYR A 363 -1.55 11.83 -5.42
C TYR A 363 -1.31 10.83 -6.55
N ASN A 364 -2.03 9.71 -6.50
CA ASN A 364 -2.05 8.71 -7.55
C ASN A 364 -3.07 9.10 -8.64
N PRO A 365 -2.66 9.21 -9.93
CA PRO A 365 -3.53 9.58 -11.04
C PRO A 365 -4.54 8.50 -11.44
N GLU A 366 -4.37 7.25 -11.03
CA GLU A 366 -5.34 6.16 -11.32
C GLU A 366 -6.73 6.45 -10.78
N ARG A 367 -6.79 7.13 -9.65
CA ARG A 367 -8.06 7.61 -9.12
C ARG A 367 -8.42 8.93 -9.79
N ARG A 368 -9.33 8.88 -10.74
CA ARG A 368 -9.81 10.07 -11.49
C ARG A 368 -10.19 11.22 -10.58
N GLU A 369 -10.75 10.95 -9.42
CA GLU A 369 -11.12 11.94 -8.40
C GLU A 369 -9.94 12.81 -7.94
N ASN A 370 -8.71 12.29 -7.95
CA ASN A 370 -7.54 13.04 -7.50
C ASN A 370 -7.19 14.20 -8.46
N ALA A 371 -7.34 13.97 -9.77
CA ALA A 371 -7.09 15.00 -10.78
C ALA A 371 -8.16 16.11 -10.76
N SER A 372 -9.33 15.83 -10.21
CA SER A 372 -10.48 16.77 -10.16
C SER A 372 -10.38 17.79 -9.03
N PHE A 373 -9.46 17.61 -8.07
CA PHE A 373 -9.40 18.44 -6.86
C PHE A 373 -9.34 19.94 -7.15
N ALA A 374 -8.41 20.38 -8.01
CA ALA A 374 -8.22 21.80 -8.29
C ALA A 374 -9.45 22.43 -8.96
N ALA A 375 -10.04 21.75 -9.94
CA ALA A 375 -11.23 22.24 -10.64
C ALA A 375 -12.45 22.31 -9.73
N ILE A 376 -12.65 21.29 -8.88
CA ILE A 376 -13.77 21.28 -7.92
C ILE A 376 -13.55 22.34 -6.82
N SER A 377 -12.32 22.51 -6.33
CA SER A 377 -12.00 23.57 -5.35
C SER A 377 -12.33 24.96 -5.91
N ASP A 378 -11.93 25.27 -7.14
CA ASP A 378 -12.24 26.54 -7.79
C ASP A 378 -13.75 26.75 -7.95
N PHE A 379 -14.47 25.72 -8.38
CA PHE A 379 -15.93 25.76 -8.48
C PHE A 379 -16.60 26.05 -7.14
N LEU A 380 -16.22 25.36 -6.06
CA LEU A 380 -16.77 25.55 -4.73
C LEU A 380 -16.45 26.97 -4.19
N TYR A 381 -15.23 27.44 -4.43
CA TYR A 381 -14.81 28.79 -4.05
C TYR A 381 -15.67 29.88 -4.75
N ARG A 382 -15.94 29.73 -6.05
CA ARG A 382 -16.81 30.66 -6.83
C ARG A 382 -18.25 30.63 -6.33
N LEU A 383 -18.73 29.54 -5.75
CA LEU A 383 -20.03 29.46 -5.06
C LEU A 383 -20.04 30.17 -3.70
N GLY A 384 -18.90 30.64 -3.19
CA GLY A 384 -18.76 31.18 -1.85
C GLY A 384 -18.72 30.12 -0.74
N ILE A 385 -18.40 28.86 -1.09
CA ILE A 385 -18.20 27.78 -0.16
C ILE A 385 -16.73 27.81 0.29
N ASN A 386 -16.51 27.73 1.61
CA ASN A 386 -15.15 27.73 2.14
C ASN A 386 -14.49 26.37 1.88
N VAL A 387 -13.46 26.38 1.07
CA VAL A 387 -12.57 25.26 0.78
C VAL A 387 -11.12 25.72 0.84
N PRO A 388 -10.12 24.82 1.06
CA PRO A 388 -8.74 25.24 1.00
C PRO A 388 -8.41 25.78 -0.40
N SER A 389 -7.92 27.02 -0.47
CA SER A 389 -7.51 27.61 -1.75
C SER A 389 -6.34 26.84 -2.35
N VAL A 390 -6.43 26.49 -3.64
CA VAL A 390 -5.33 25.85 -4.36
C VAL A 390 -4.36 26.92 -4.84
N LYS A 391 -3.11 26.84 -4.38
CA LYS A 391 -2.05 27.77 -4.76
C LYS A 391 -1.35 27.34 -6.04
N LEU A 392 -1.15 26.02 -6.20
CA LEU A 392 -0.46 25.44 -7.34
C LEU A 392 -0.99 24.02 -7.59
N HIS A 393 -1.18 23.67 -8.85
CA HIS A 393 -1.47 22.30 -9.28
C HIS A 393 -0.53 21.93 -10.42
N LEU A 394 0.34 20.95 -10.17
CA LEU A 394 1.25 20.37 -11.13
C LEU A 394 0.67 19.04 -11.59
N ALA A 395 -0.17 19.10 -12.62
CA ALA A 395 -0.86 17.90 -13.15
C ALA A 395 0.11 16.90 -13.77
N ASP A 396 1.27 17.36 -14.19
CA ASP A 396 2.34 16.58 -14.82
C ASP A 396 3.16 15.78 -13.81
N THR A 397 3.26 16.24 -12.54
CA THR A 397 3.89 15.50 -11.43
C THR A 397 2.88 14.95 -10.43
N PHE A 398 1.58 15.12 -10.66
CA PHE A 398 0.53 14.69 -9.74
C PHE A 398 0.67 15.28 -8.34
N GLU A 399 0.93 16.57 -8.29
CA GLU A 399 1.12 17.34 -7.07
C GLU A 399 0.21 18.56 -7.03
N LEU A 400 -0.24 18.88 -5.84
CA LEU A 400 -0.93 20.14 -5.60
C LEU A 400 -0.47 20.77 -4.29
N VAL A 401 -0.57 22.09 -4.21
CA VAL A 401 -0.35 22.86 -2.99
C VAL A 401 -1.59 23.65 -2.68
N SER A 402 -2.07 23.53 -1.46
CA SER A 402 -3.24 24.23 -0.97
C SER A 402 -3.00 24.91 0.36
N GLN A 403 -3.94 25.78 0.73
CA GLN A 403 -3.97 26.45 2.02
C GLN A 403 -3.89 25.45 3.17
N ASP A 404 -3.06 25.74 4.16
CA ASP A 404 -3.04 25.00 5.42
C ASP A 404 -4.19 25.49 6.33
N LEU A 405 -5.12 24.59 6.62
CA LEU A 405 -6.26 24.84 7.52
C LEU A 405 -5.97 24.44 8.97
N GLY A 406 -4.72 24.04 9.28
CA GLY A 406 -4.35 23.57 10.61
C GLY A 406 -4.83 22.15 10.92
N GLN A 407 -4.93 21.84 12.22
CA GLN A 407 -5.28 20.51 12.70
C GLN A 407 -6.68 20.41 13.35
N SER A 408 -7.43 21.50 13.36
CA SER A 408 -8.69 21.57 14.08
C SER A 408 -9.85 21.05 13.23
N ASP A 409 -10.25 19.81 13.47
CA ASP A 409 -11.46 19.23 12.91
C ASP A 409 -12.69 19.66 13.73
N LEU A 410 -13.85 19.77 13.09
CA LEU A 410 -15.09 20.15 13.77
C LEU A 410 -15.40 19.20 14.94
N GLN A 411 -15.11 17.91 14.79
CA GLN A 411 -15.29 16.90 15.84
C GLN A 411 -14.47 17.18 17.11
N LEU A 412 -13.36 17.90 17.00
CA LEU A 412 -12.47 18.24 18.12
C LEU A 412 -12.84 19.56 18.81
N MET A 413 -13.80 20.30 18.26
CA MET A 413 -14.23 21.59 18.83
C MET A 413 -15.02 21.38 20.14
N PRO A 414 -14.94 22.33 21.08
CA PRO A 414 -15.78 22.33 22.28
C PRO A 414 -17.28 22.25 21.93
N GLN A 415 -18.05 21.51 22.70
CA GLN A 415 -19.48 21.26 22.43
C GLN A 415 -20.29 22.55 22.22
N GLN A 416 -19.96 23.58 22.98
CA GLN A 416 -20.65 24.89 22.89
C GLN A 416 -20.50 25.59 21.55
N LEU A 417 -19.40 25.31 20.81
CA LEU A 417 -19.14 25.90 19.50
C LEU A 417 -19.62 25.04 18.34
N ARG A 418 -19.86 23.73 18.61
CA ARG A 418 -20.16 22.76 17.53
C ARG A 418 -21.48 23.06 16.82
N GLU A 419 -22.51 23.47 17.54
CA GLU A 419 -23.81 23.74 16.93
C GLU A 419 -23.72 24.89 15.92
N ASP A 420 -23.11 26.02 16.26
CA ASP A 420 -22.91 27.15 15.34
C ASP A 420 -22.07 26.74 14.11
N LEU A 421 -21.07 25.89 14.31
CA LEU A 421 -20.24 25.39 13.21
C LEU A 421 -20.99 24.40 12.30
N LEU A 422 -21.86 23.57 12.86
CA LEU A 422 -22.76 22.69 12.09
C LEU A 422 -23.78 23.52 11.28
N LEU A 423 -24.33 24.61 11.85
CA LEU A 423 -25.20 25.52 11.12
C LEU A 423 -24.46 26.18 9.94
N GLN A 424 -23.20 26.60 10.12
CA GLN A 424 -22.38 27.11 9.01
C GLN A 424 -22.13 26.01 7.94
N ALA A 425 -21.86 24.77 8.33
CA ALA A 425 -21.63 23.68 7.40
C ALA A 425 -22.88 23.43 6.52
N VAL A 426 -24.06 23.32 7.12
CA VAL A 426 -25.29 23.07 6.34
C VAL A 426 -25.74 24.24 5.49
N GLN A 427 -25.39 25.46 5.86
CA GLN A 427 -25.61 26.64 4.98
C GLN A 427 -24.76 26.52 3.70
N GLN A 428 -23.52 26.07 3.80
CA GLN A 428 -22.63 25.87 2.67
C GLN A 428 -23.11 24.73 1.77
N ILE A 429 -23.54 23.61 2.37
CA ILE A 429 -24.04 22.47 1.57
C ILE A 429 -25.39 22.84 0.89
N ALA A 430 -26.23 23.65 1.49
CA ALA A 430 -27.44 24.17 0.86
C ALA A 430 -27.12 25.04 -0.38
N ILE A 431 -26.04 25.84 -0.32
CA ILE A 431 -25.55 26.58 -1.49
C ILE A 431 -25.11 25.60 -2.60
N LEU A 432 -24.37 24.55 -2.25
CA LEU A 432 -23.97 23.51 -3.22
C LEU A 432 -25.19 22.85 -3.89
N HIS A 433 -26.18 22.43 -3.10
CA HIS A 433 -27.36 21.73 -3.61
C HIS A 433 -28.29 22.60 -4.47
N VAL A 434 -28.39 23.92 -4.22
CA VAL A 434 -29.31 24.80 -4.95
C VAL A 434 -28.59 25.61 -6.02
N THR A 435 -27.57 26.37 -5.62
CA THR A 435 -26.83 27.24 -6.55
C THR A 435 -25.86 26.45 -7.38
N GLY A 436 -25.17 25.47 -6.76
CA GLY A 436 -24.26 24.56 -7.43
C GLY A 436 -24.95 23.72 -8.50
N ASP A 437 -26.18 23.24 -8.25
CA ASP A 437 -26.96 22.48 -9.23
C ASP A 437 -27.22 23.28 -10.53
N LYS A 438 -27.49 24.56 -10.40
CA LYS A 438 -27.69 25.46 -11.55
C LYS A 438 -26.38 25.66 -12.33
N MET A 439 -25.25 25.80 -11.63
CA MET A 439 -23.94 26.05 -12.25
C MET A 439 -23.34 24.78 -12.87
N VAL A 440 -23.47 23.61 -12.23
CA VAL A 440 -22.99 22.33 -12.77
C VAL A 440 -23.62 22.01 -14.13
N LYS A 441 -24.87 22.40 -14.34
CA LYS A 441 -25.57 22.23 -15.64
C LYS A 441 -25.01 23.14 -16.73
N LEU A 442 -24.29 24.18 -16.39
CA LEU A 442 -23.69 25.17 -17.32
C LEU A 442 -22.19 24.90 -17.57
N GLU A 443 -21.54 24.17 -16.69
CA GLU A 443 -20.10 23.89 -16.71
C GLU A 443 -19.83 22.39 -16.79
N GLU A 444 -18.84 21.98 -17.61
CA GLU A 444 -18.36 20.58 -17.64
C GLU A 444 -17.41 20.33 -16.45
N LEU A 445 -17.95 20.15 -15.26
CA LEU A 445 -17.16 19.79 -14.10
C LEU A 445 -16.76 18.31 -14.13
N PRO A 446 -15.53 17.95 -13.75
CA PRO A 446 -15.06 16.57 -13.71
C PRO A 446 -15.60 15.83 -12.48
N LEU A 447 -16.93 15.76 -12.34
CA LEU A 447 -17.59 15.02 -11.28
C LEU A 447 -17.42 13.51 -11.45
N GLN A 448 -17.46 12.78 -10.33
CA GLN A 448 -17.55 11.34 -10.37
C GLN A 448 -18.91 10.87 -10.93
N PRO A 449 -19.00 9.64 -11.47
CA PRO A 449 -20.31 9.10 -11.87
C PRO A 449 -21.34 9.23 -10.75
N GLY A 450 -22.53 9.72 -11.09
CA GLY A 450 -23.62 9.93 -10.13
C GLY A 450 -24.08 8.66 -9.43
N PHE A 451 -24.91 8.80 -8.42
CA PHE A 451 -25.51 7.65 -7.77
C PHE A 451 -26.41 6.88 -8.75
N THR A 452 -26.15 5.59 -8.85
CA THR A 452 -26.88 4.64 -9.69
C THR A 452 -27.32 3.46 -8.86
N LYS A 453 -28.24 2.65 -9.43
CA LYS A 453 -28.58 1.36 -8.83
C LYS A 453 -27.35 0.52 -8.50
N GLY A 454 -26.38 0.45 -9.43
CA GLY A 454 -25.15 -0.33 -9.25
C GLY A 454 -24.27 0.19 -8.10
N LEU A 455 -24.19 1.53 -7.89
CA LEU A 455 -23.43 2.08 -6.79
C LEU A 455 -24.08 1.80 -5.43
N TYR A 456 -25.39 1.97 -5.31
CA TYR A 456 -26.11 1.62 -4.08
C TYR A 456 -26.01 0.12 -3.77
N ASP A 457 -26.14 -0.74 -4.79
CA ASP A 457 -25.98 -2.19 -4.63
C ASP A 457 -24.55 -2.56 -4.19
N TRP A 458 -23.53 -1.86 -4.70
CA TRP A 458 -22.15 -2.03 -4.25
C TRP A 458 -21.97 -1.62 -2.77
N GLU A 459 -22.53 -0.49 -2.34
CA GLU A 459 -22.47 -0.05 -0.93
C GLU A 459 -23.16 -1.07 0.01
N ARG A 460 -24.29 -1.63 -0.41
CA ARG A 460 -24.97 -2.74 0.29
C ARG A 460 -24.07 -3.97 0.43
N ASP A 461 -23.49 -4.42 -0.69
CA ASP A 461 -22.65 -5.63 -0.68
C ASP A 461 -21.37 -5.39 0.13
N TYR A 462 -20.87 -4.15 0.14
CA TYR A 462 -19.75 -3.73 0.97
C TYR A 462 -20.06 -3.88 2.47
N PHE A 463 -21.28 -3.52 2.92
CA PHE A 463 -21.77 -3.77 4.27
C PHE A 463 -21.90 -5.27 4.55
N ARG A 464 -22.60 -5.98 3.69
CA ARG A 464 -22.86 -7.42 3.87
C ARG A 464 -21.56 -8.20 4.02
N THR A 465 -20.63 -7.98 3.12
CA THR A 465 -19.37 -8.72 3.11
C THR A 465 -18.49 -8.38 4.32
N ASN A 466 -18.36 -7.10 4.69
CA ASN A 466 -17.41 -6.73 5.74
C ASN A 466 -17.98 -6.83 7.15
N ILE A 467 -19.29 -6.71 7.31
CA ILE A 467 -19.95 -6.79 8.62
C ILE A 467 -20.66 -8.14 8.81
N LEU A 468 -21.63 -8.47 7.96
CA LEU A 468 -22.45 -9.65 8.22
C LEU A 468 -21.68 -10.96 8.00
N GLU A 469 -20.92 -11.06 6.91
CA GLU A 469 -20.18 -12.27 6.57
C GLU A 469 -18.86 -12.38 7.38
N ARG A 470 -18.03 -11.32 7.39
CA ARG A 470 -16.69 -11.38 7.98
C ARG A 470 -16.64 -11.11 9.48
N LEU A 471 -17.40 -10.12 9.97
CA LEU A 471 -17.35 -9.75 11.38
C LEU A 471 -18.31 -10.58 12.23
N PHE A 472 -19.55 -10.74 11.78
CA PHE A 472 -20.59 -11.43 12.54
C PHE A 472 -20.75 -12.91 12.21
N HIS A 473 -20.23 -13.36 11.06
CA HIS A 473 -20.43 -14.70 10.52
C HIS A 473 -21.93 -15.09 10.41
N ALA A 474 -22.78 -14.12 10.06
CA ALA A 474 -24.23 -14.20 10.04
C ALA A 474 -24.83 -13.57 8.76
N PRO A 475 -24.50 -14.07 7.55
CA PRO A 475 -24.99 -13.52 6.29
C PRO A 475 -26.51 -13.59 6.13
N GLU A 476 -27.17 -14.51 6.83
CA GLU A 476 -28.63 -14.70 6.84
C GLU A 476 -29.39 -13.50 7.40
N MET A 477 -28.76 -12.66 8.24
CA MET A 477 -29.37 -11.43 8.77
C MET A 477 -29.88 -10.49 7.67
N TRP A 478 -29.34 -10.60 6.45
CA TRP A 478 -29.75 -9.76 5.33
C TRP A 478 -31.05 -10.21 4.68
N SER A 479 -31.43 -11.48 4.78
CA SER A 479 -32.57 -12.02 4.05
C SER A 479 -33.89 -11.27 4.29
N PRO A 480 -34.27 -10.91 5.54
CA PRO A 480 -35.47 -10.12 5.81
C PRO A 480 -35.40 -8.69 5.24
N VAL A 481 -34.20 -8.10 5.19
CA VAL A 481 -33.97 -6.70 4.78
C VAL A 481 -33.99 -6.54 3.26
N ALA A 482 -33.77 -7.61 2.50
CA ALA A 482 -33.50 -7.54 1.06
C ALA A 482 -34.57 -6.79 0.27
N ARG A 483 -35.87 -6.97 0.61
CA ARG A 483 -36.99 -6.28 -0.05
C ARG A 483 -37.02 -4.79 0.34
N GLU A 484 -36.93 -4.48 1.62
CA GLU A 484 -36.93 -3.11 2.12
C GLU A 484 -35.77 -2.29 1.54
N TYR A 485 -34.61 -2.95 1.35
CA TYR A 485 -33.48 -2.31 0.70
C TYR A 485 -33.77 -1.91 -0.76
N VAL A 486 -34.48 -2.75 -1.52
CA VAL A 486 -34.88 -2.40 -2.90
C VAL A 486 -35.79 -1.16 -2.89
N ASP A 487 -36.72 -1.09 -1.96
CA ASP A 487 -37.62 0.07 -1.80
C ASP A 487 -36.85 1.32 -1.40
N MET A 488 -35.97 1.23 -0.40
CA MET A 488 -35.08 2.31 0.04
C MET A 488 -34.25 2.88 -1.11
N ARG A 489 -33.59 2.01 -1.87
CA ARG A 489 -32.79 2.40 -3.04
C ARG A 489 -33.65 3.08 -4.11
N SER A 490 -34.85 2.54 -4.38
CA SER A 490 -35.76 3.09 -5.38
C SER A 490 -36.24 4.49 -5.00
N MET A 491 -36.52 4.72 -3.71
CA MET A 491 -36.87 6.05 -3.18
C MET A 491 -35.72 7.05 -3.37
N LEU A 492 -34.48 6.66 -3.02
CA LEU A 492 -33.31 7.53 -3.21
C LEU A 492 -33.02 7.85 -4.68
N LEU A 493 -33.27 6.92 -5.59
CA LEU A 493 -33.12 7.12 -7.03
C LEU A 493 -34.22 7.97 -7.66
N SER A 494 -35.38 8.11 -6.99
CA SER A 494 -36.49 8.97 -7.45
C SER A 494 -36.34 10.43 -7.03
N GLU A 495 -35.41 10.74 -6.11
CA GLU A 495 -35.15 12.10 -5.67
C GLU A 495 -34.47 12.94 -6.78
N PRO A 496 -34.71 14.26 -6.81
CA PRO A 496 -33.97 15.17 -7.67
C PRO A 496 -32.45 15.06 -7.42
N LEU A 497 -31.68 14.93 -8.50
CA LEU A 497 -30.24 14.82 -8.43
C LEU A 497 -29.63 16.21 -8.33
N VAL A 498 -28.84 16.43 -7.29
CA VAL A 498 -28.05 17.65 -7.05
C VAL A 498 -26.57 17.29 -6.86
N PRO A 499 -25.62 18.22 -7.05
CA PRO A 499 -24.21 17.95 -6.73
C PRO A 499 -24.04 17.75 -5.22
N LEU A 500 -23.48 16.60 -4.84
CA LEU A 500 -23.20 16.21 -3.46
C LEU A 500 -21.72 16.34 -3.15
N HIS A 501 -21.42 16.65 -1.90
CA HIS A 501 -20.09 16.46 -1.34
C HIS A 501 -19.75 14.96 -1.26
N ARG A 502 -20.75 14.11 -0.98
CA ARG A 502 -20.74 12.67 -0.77
C ARG A 502 -20.24 12.22 0.61
N ASP A 503 -19.09 12.71 1.03
CA ASP A 503 -18.49 12.37 2.34
C ASP A 503 -18.58 13.56 3.30
N PHE A 504 -19.80 14.14 3.40
CA PHE A 504 -20.10 15.31 4.23
C PHE A 504 -20.27 14.93 5.70
N GLN A 505 -19.17 14.54 6.33
CA GLN A 505 -19.07 14.10 7.73
C GLN A 505 -18.13 15.03 8.52
N SER A 506 -18.22 15.04 9.85
CA SER A 506 -17.49 15.98 10.71
C SER A 506 -15.97 15.90 10.60
N ALA A 507 -15.43 14.73 10.27
CA ALA A 507 -14.00 14.54 10.01
C ALA A 507 -13.50 15.27 8.75
N ASN A 508 -14.40 15.63 7.83
CA ASN A 508 -14.11 16.37 6.60
C ASN A 508 -14.49 17.86 6.70
N LEU A 509 -14.71 18.35 7.91
CA LEU A 509 -15.01 19.75 8.22
C LEU A 509 -13.89 20.33 9.09
N LYS A 510 -13.04 21.16 8.50
CA LYS A 510 -11.96 21.86 9.20
C LYS A 510 -12.46 23.20 9.77
N VAL A 511 -11.89 23.64 10.88
CA VAL A 511 -12.22 24.92 11.51
C VAL A 511 -10.98 25.81 11.55
N LEU A 512 -11.07 26.95 10.89
CA LEU A 512 -10.04 27.99 10.90
C LEU A 512 -10.65 29.35 11.19
N ASN A 513 -10.19 30.02 12.25
CA ASN A 513 -10.67 31.35 12.64
C ASN A 513 -12.20 31.43 12.81
N GLY A 514 -12.81 30.40 13.40
CA GLY A 514 -14.27 30.34 13.62
C GLY A 514 -15.11 30.07 12.38
N LYS A 515 -14.49 29.76 11.23
CA LYS A 515 -15.16 29.38 9.98
C LYS A 515 -14.97 27.93 9.67
N VAL A 516 -16.01 27.30 9.11
CA VAL A 516 -15.95 25.91 8.64
C VAL A 516 -15.49 25.87 7.19
N PHE A 517 -14.54 24.99 6.90
CA PHE A 517 -14.02 24.69 5.57
C PHE A 517 -14.31 23.21 5.23
N LEU A 518 -14.78 22.97 4.03
CA LEU A 518 -15.02 21.63 3.49
C LEU A 518 -13.74 21.09 2.88
N ILE A 519 -13.37 19.84 3.21
CA ILE A 519 -12.26 19.10 2.61
C ILE A 519 -12.75 17.75 2.10
N ASP A 520 -11.93 17.05 1.32
CA ASP A 520 -12.24 15.73 0.73
C ASP A 520 -13.44 15.74 -0.25
N PHE A 521 -13.63 16.86 -0.94
CA PHE A 521 -14.74 17.12 -1.88
C PHE A 521 -14.51 16.56 -3.30
N GLN A 522 -13.34 16.04 -3.63
CA GLN A 522 -13.04 15.57 -5.00
C GLN A 522 -13.82 14.32 -5.41
N GLY A 523 -14.48 13.65 -4.45
CA GLY A 523 -15.44 12.58 -4.69
C GLY A 523 -16.85 13.07 -5.11
N MET A 524 -17.04 14.38 -5.30
CA MET A 524 -18.32 14.99 -5.67
C MET A 524 -18.99 14.30 -6.85
N ARG A 525 -20.30 14.13 -6.75
CA ARG A 525 -21.15 13.47 -7.76
C ARG A 525 -22.60 13.96 -7.66
N LEU A 526 -23.42 13.58 -8.62
CA LEU A 526 -24.86 13.84 -8.56
C LEU A 526 -25.57 12.77 -7.72
N GLY A 527 -26.50 13.20 -6.86
CA GLY A 527 -27.32 12.28 -6.03
C GLY A 527 -28.41 13.03 -5.26
N ALA A 528 -29.14 12.30 -4.39
CA ALA A 528 -30.19 12.87 -3.54
C ALA A 528 -29.60 13.78 -2.45
N ALA A 529 -30.06 15.03 -2.35
CA ALA A 529 -29.58 16.01 -1.35
C ALA A 529 -29.57 15.46 0.09
N ALA A 530 -30.54 14.61 0.42
CA ALA A 530 -30.65 13.95 1.71
C ALA A 530 -29.45 13.10 2.09
N TYR A 531 -28.63 12.63 1.11
CA TYR A 531 -27.46 11.79 1.37
C TYR A 531 -26.36 12.54 2.15
N ASP A 532 -26.04 13.79 1.77
CA ASP A 532 -25.07 14.62 2.52
C ASP A 532 -25.58 14.94 3.92
N LEU A 533 -26.88 15.22 4.05
CA LEU A 533 -27.49 15.48 5.35
C LEU A 533 -27.49 14.23 6.26
N GLY A 534 -27.77 13.06 5.69
CA GLY A 534 -27.65 11.79 6.39
C GLY A 534 -26.22 11.53 6.87
N SER A 535 -25.23 11.88 6.04
CA SER A 535 -23.81 11.76 6.39
C SER A 535 -23.41 12.62 7.58
N LEU A 536 -23.91 13.86 7.69
CA LEU A 536 -23.57 14.77 8.79
C LEU A 536 -24.40 14.53 10.04
N LEU A 537 -25.72 14.40 9.89
CA LEU A 537 -26.64 14.36 11.04
C LEU A 537 -26.65 12.99 11.73
N PHE A 538 -26.25 11.93 11.02
CA PHE A 538 -26.08 10.58 11.56
C PHE A 538 -24.61 10.12 11.50
N ASP A 539 -23.70 11.07 11.77
CA ASP A 539 -22.27 10.81 11.79
C ASP A 539 -21.86 10.05 13.07
N PRO A 540 -21.36 8.81 12.98
CA PRO A 540 -20.92 8.03 14.14
C PRO A 540 -19.75 8.65 14.90
N TYR A 541 -19.00 9.58 14.28
CA TYR A 541 -17.92 10.32 14.96
C TYR A 541 -18.43 11.36 15.96
N GLN A 542 -19.65 11.85 15.80
CA GLN A 542 -20.22 12.93 16.60
C GLN A 542 -21.35 12.48 17.54
N CYS A 543 -22.14 11.52 17.13
CA CYS A 543 -23.33 11.05 17.86
C CYS A 543 -24.26 12.22 18.30
N LEU A 544 -24.64 13.08 17.35
CA LEU A 544 -25.44 14.28 17.62
C LEU A 544 -26.78 13.94 18.29
N SER A 545 -27.18 14.76 19.27
CA SER A 545 -28.50 14.63 19.90
C SER A 545 -29.63 14.95 18.91
N LYS A 546 -30.85 14.48 19.21
CA LYS A 546 -32.04 14.71 18.37
C LYS A 546 -32.35 16.18 18.24
N GLU A 547 -32.13 16.99 19.27
CA GLU A 547 -32.34 18.43 19.30
C GLU A 547 -31.39 19.12 18.32
N ILE A 548 -30.11 18.82 18.39
CA ILE A 548 -29.10 19.38 17.46
C ILE A 548 -29.39 18.95 16.02
N ARG A 549 -29.70 17.68 15.77
CA ARG A 549 -30.09 17.20 14.42
C ARG A 549 -31.28 17.98 13.87
N ASN A 550 -32.27 18.28 14.74
CA ASN A 550 -33.45 19.08 14.35
C ASN A 550 -33.10 20.54 14.04
N SER A 551 -32.29 21.20 14.88
CA SER A 551 -31.83 22.56 14.68
C SER A 551 -31.10 22.70 13.34
N VAL A 552 -30.14 21.83 13.09
CA VAL A 552 -29.33 21.82 11.86
C VAL A 552 -30.18 21.52 10.61
N TRP A 553 -31.13 20.57 10.70
CA TRP A 553 -32.07 20.27 9.62
C TRP A 553 -32.96 21.49 9.28
N GLN A 554 -33.49 22.17 10.29
CA GLN A 554 -34.32 23.37 10.09
C GLN A 554 -33.54 24.49 9.42
N GLU A 555 -32.28 24.68 9.81
CA GLU A 555 -31.42 25.70 9.20
C GLU A 555 -31.12 25.36 7.73
N TYR A 556 -30.83 24.09 7.41
CA TYR A 556 -30.69 23.66 6.03
C TYR A 556 -31.93 23.97 5.20
N CYS A 557 -33.12 23.59 5.69
CA CYS A 557 -34.39 23.84 5.00
C CYS A 557 -34.66 25.33 4.81
N ARG A 558 -34.36 26.14 5.84
CA ARG A 558 -34.47 27.60 5.78
C ARG A 558 -33.59 28.19 4.68
N LYS A 559 -32.32 27.74 4.64
CA LYS A 559 -31.33 28.23 3.66
C LYS A 559 -31.70 27.81 2.24
N VAL A 560 -32.11 26.56 2.02
CA VAL A 560 -32.57 26.06 0.71
C VAL A 560 -33.72 26.90 0.17
N ARG A 561 -34.75 27.17 1.01
CA ARG A 561 -35.89 28.04 0.60
C ARG A 561 -35.44 29.45 0.29
N ALA A 562 -34.54 30.03 1.09
CA ALA A 562 -33.99 31.38 0.85
C ALA A 562 -33.22 31.48 -0.48
N LEU A 563 -32.68 30.37 -0.98
CA LEU A 563 -32.01 30.28 -2.29
C LEU A 563 -32.99 29.95 -3.44
N GLY A 564 -34.28 29.82 -3.15
CA GLY A 564 -35.32 29.50 -4.13
C GLY A 564 -35.41 28.03 -4.50
N GLY A 565 -34.85 27.12 -3.69
CA GLY A 565 -34.94 25.69 -3.82
C GLY A 565 -36.05 25.07 -2.95
N ASN A 566 -36.30 23.76 -3.16
CA ASN A 566 -37.19 22.95 -2.34
C ASN A 566 -36.35 21.97 -1.52
N PRO A 567 -36.39 21.98 -0.18
CA PRO A 567 -35.73 20.98 0.63
C PRO A 567 -36.38 19.60 0.41
N PRO A 568 -35.64 18.48 0.55
CA PRO A 568 -36.22 17.16 0.49
C PRO A 568 -37.23 16.94 1.63
N GLU A 569 -38.09 15.94 1.48
CA GLU A 569 -38.98 15.55 2.57
C GLU A 569 -38.15 15.02 3.76
N ARG A 570 -38.63 15.28 4.98
CA ARG A 570 -37.88 14.89 6.19
C ARG A 570 -37.66 13.39 6.27
N ARG A 571 -38.60 12.59 5.79
CA ARG A 571 -38.44 11.11 5.72
C ARG A 571 -37.24 10.71 4.89
N MET A 572 -36.95 11.43 3.79
CA MET A 572 -35.80 11.14 2.94
C MET A 572 -34.46 11.32 3.65
N LEU A 573 -34.35 12.23 4.65
CA LEU A 573 -33.18 12.33 5.52
C LEU A 573 -32.89 10.99 6.19
N PHE A 574 -33.90 10.36 6.78
CA PHE A 574 -33.72 9.10 7.53
C PHE A 574 -33.44 7.93 6.59
N ILE A 575 -34.10 7.90 5.43
CA ILE A 575 -33.86 6.89 4.37
C ILE A 575 -32.41 6.99 3.88
N ALA A 576 -31.91 8.18 3.61
CA ALA A 576 -30.55 8.42 3.17
C ALA A 576 -29.54 8.14 4.28
N ALA A 577 -29.85 8.44 5.54
CA ALA A 577 -29.04 8.09 6.69
C ALA A 577 -28.88 6.56 6.83
N CYS A 578 -29.94 5.78 6.61
CA CYS A 578 -29.84 4.31 6.61
C CYS A 578 -28.84 3.83 5.55
N GLN A 579 -28.97 4.31 4.31
CA GLN A 579 -28.04 3.95 3.23
C GLN A 579 -26.59 4.32 3.58
N ARG A 580 -26.37 5.55 4.07
CA ARG A 580 -25.03 6.03 4.43
C ARG A 580 -24.42 5.23 5.58
N LEU A 581 -25.22 4.87 6.58
CA LEU A 581 -24.75 4.09 7.73
C LEU A 581 -24.40 2.65 7.34
N LEU A 582 -25.12 2.02 6.42
CA LEU A 582 -24.73 0.73 5.83
C LEU A 582 -23.36 0.85 5.16
N GLN A 583 -23.14 1.89 4.35
CA GLN A 583 -21.84 2.13 3.71
C GLN A 583 -20.73 2.38 4.73
N CYS A 584 -20.96 3.19 5.78
CA CYS A 584 -20.00 3.46 6.85
C CYS A 584 -19.61 2.19 7.61
N LEU A 585 -20.59 1.37 8.00
CA LEU A 585 -20.35 0.10 8.68
C LEU A 585 -19.49 -0.82 7.83
N GLY A 586 -19.78 -0.94 6.53
CA GLY A 586 -18.95 -1.71 5.60
C GLY A 586 -17.52 -1.21 5.53
N ALA A 587 -17.34 0.13 5.52
CA ALA A 587 -16.01 0.74 5.53
C ALA A 587 -15.26 0.48 6.85
N TYR A 588 -15.90 0.66 8.00
CA TYR A 588 -15.29 0.40 9.30
C TYR A 588 -14.88 -1.05 9.46
N GLY A 589 -15.75 -1.99 9.05
CA GLY A 589 -15.43 -3.43 9.08
C GLY A 589 -14.20 -3.77 8.24
N LYS A 590 -14.12 -3.23 7.02
CA LYS A 590 -12.96 -3.45 6.13
C LYS A 590 -11.69 -2.81 6.70
N LEU A 591 -11.75 -1.51 7.01
CA LEU A 591 -10.57 -0.76 7.48
C LEU A 591 -9.99 -1.37 8.76
N TRP A 592 -10.85 -1.87 9.66
CA TRP A 592 -10.39 -2.55 10.85
C TRP A 592 -9.87 -3.97 10.58
N LYS A 593 -10.69 -4.85 9.99
CA LYS A 593 -10.38 -6.29 9.90
C LYS A 593 -9.44 -6.67 8.77
N LEU A 594 -9.42 -5.92 7.66
CA LEU A 594 -8.56 -6.22 6.51
C LEU A 594 -7.32 -5.32 6.44
N ASP A 595 -7.53 -4.01 6.73
CA ASP A 595 -6.47 -3.02 6.57
C ASP A 595 -5.73 -2.76 7.90
N GLY A 596 -6.17 -3.37 9.03
CA GLY A 596 -5.49 -3.33 10.33
C GLY A 596 -5.63 -2.01 11.11
N HIS A 597 -6.54 -1.14 10.72
CA HIS A 597 -6.73 0.16 11.36
C HIS A 597 -7.68 0.06 12.57
N GLU A 598 -7.15 -0.25 13.74
CA GLU A 598 -7.89 -0.43 15.01
C GLU A 598 -8.79 0.77 15.39
N TRP A 599 -8.41 1.97 14.99
CA TRP A 599 -9.16 3.19 15.29
C TRP A 599 -10.63 3.15 14.82
N TYR A 600 -10.94 2.44 13.74
CA TYR A 600 -12.31 2.35 13.20
C TYR A 600 -13.23 1.43 14.00
N ARG A 601 -12.67 0.52 14.81
CA ARG A 601 -13.42 -0.41 15.67
C ARG A 601 -14.45 0.30 16.56
N GLN A 602 -14.06 1.43 17.16
CA GLN A 602 -14.90 2.18 18.11
C GLN A 602 -16.19 2.77 17.52
N PHE A 603 -16.28 2.91 16.20
CA PHE A 603 -17.44 3.52 15.54
C PHE A 603 -18.50 2.52 15.08
N ILE A 604 -18.24 1.22 15.18
CA ILE A 604 -19.17 0.18 14.75
C ILE A 604 -20.43 0.17 15.64
N ILE A 605 -20.26 0.20 16.96
CA ILE A 605 -21.39 0.24 17.91
C ILE A 605 -22.23 1.50 17.73
N PRO A 606 -21.65 2.72 17.72
CA PRO A 606 -22.40 3.96 17.43
C PRO A 606 -23.14 3.93 16.09
N ALA A 607 -22.52 3.41 15.05
CA ALA A 607 -23.13 3.34 13.72
C ALA A 607 -24.37 2.43 13.68
N PHE A 608 -24.33 1.26 14.34
CA PHE A 608 -25.51 0.40 14.46
C PHE A 608 -26.64 1.05 15.27
N LYS A 609 -26.30 1.72 16.38
CA LYS A 609 -27.27 2.48 17.18
C LYS A 609 -27.98 3.52 16.32
N MET A 610 -27.22 4.31 15.56
CA MET A 610 -27.77 5.32 14.66
C MET A 610 -28.56 4.73 13.50
N LEU A 611 -28.17 3.57 12.98
CA LEU A 611 -28.92 2.87 11.93
C LEU A 611 -30.30 2.46 12.46
N ALA A 612 -30.37 1.94 13.68
CA ALA A 612 -31.64 1.59 14.33
C ALA A 612 -32.51 2.83 14.59
N GLU A 613 -31.92 3.96 15.00
CA GLU A 613 -32.60 5.23 15.16
C GLU A 613 -33.14 5.75 13.82
N ALA A 614 -32.32 5.78 12.78
CA ALA A 614 -32.72 6.25 11.45
C ALA A 614 -33.83 5.39 10.85
N ALA A 615 -33.74 4.05 10.95
CA ALA A 615 -34.76 3.13 10.48
C ALA A 615 -36.08 3.31 11.26
N THR A 616 -36.01 3.63 12.58
CA THR A 616 -37.19 3.93 13.39
C THR A 616 -37.87 5.23 12.95
N GLU A 617 -37.11 6.29 12.70
CA GLU A 617 -37.63 7.59 12.26
C GLU A 617 -38.14 7.56 10.79
N ALA A 618 -37.60 6.68 9.95
CA ALA A 618 -38.09 6.45 8.58
C ALA A 618 -39.49 5.81 8.61
N ASP A 619 -39.76 4.95 9.60
CA ASP A 619 -41.04 4.28 9.89
C ASP A 619 -41.62 3.42 8.73
N ILE A 620 -40.75 2.88 7.88
CA ILE A 620 -41.10 2.05 6.72
C ILE A 620 -40.20 0.85 6.52
N PHE A 621 -39.18 0.65 7.37
CA PHE A 621 -38.19 -0.41 7.25
C PHE A 621 -38.07 -1.24 8.55
N PRO A 622 -39.12 -1.98 8.94
CA PRO A 622 -39.12 -2.76 10.19
C PRO A 622 -38.02 -3.84 10.22
N ALA A 623 -37.77 -4.54 9.11
CA ALA A 623 -36.72 -5.56 9.09
C ALA A 623 -35.32 -4.97 9.17
N LEU A 624 -35.07 -3.83 8.54
CA LEU A 624 -33.81 -3.11 8.67
C LEU A 624 -33.59 -2.61 10.12
N LYS A 625 -34.64 -2.13 10.78
CA LYS A 625 -34.57 -1.73 12.18
C LYS A 625 -34.21 -2.92 13.09
N GLU A 626 -34.87 -4.07 12.92
CA GLU A 626 -34.57 -5.27 13.70
C GLU A 626 -33.14 -5.76 13.46
N MET A 627 -32.70 -5.80 12.20
CA MET A 627 -31.32 -6.14 11.87
C MET A 627 -30.32 -5.18 12.52
N ALA A 628 -30.63 -3.88 12.55
CA ALA A 628 -29.75 -2.88 13.16
C ALA A 628 -29.67 -3.03 14.69
N LEU A 629 -30.78 -3.40 15.34
CA LEU A 629 -30.81 -3.69 16.79
C LEU A 629 -30.04 -4.97 17.14
N ASP A 630 -30.22 -6.04 16.36
CA ASP A 630 -29.43 -7.27 16.52
C ASP A 630 -27.94 -7.01 16.27
N GLY A 631 -27.63 -6.25 15.22
CA GLY A 631 -26.25 -5.82 14.92
C GLY A 631 -25.62 -4.98 16.04
N TYR A 632 -26.39 -4.09 16.64
CA TYR A 632 -25.96 -3.33 17.83
C TYR A 632 -25.62 -4.25 19.02
N GLN A 633 -26.48 -5.23 19.30
CA GLN A 633 -26.26 -6.19 20.39
C GLN A 633 -25.00 -7.03 20.11
N ARG A 634 -24.88 -7.62 18.92
CA ARG A 634 -23.70 -8.42 18.52
C ARG A 634 -22.41 -7.61 18.57
N ALA A 635 -22.45 -6.38 18.06
CA ALA A 635 -21.28 -5.49 18.13
C ALA A 635 -20.90 -5.19 19.58
N THR A 636 -21.87 -4.97 20.48
CA THR A 636 -21.62 -4.73 21.92
C THR A 636 -21.02 -5.95 22.60
N GLU A 637 -21.49 -7.16 22.31
CA GLU A 637 -20.94 -8.41 22.84
C GLU A 637 -19.50 -8.67 22.35
N LEU A 638 -19.24 -8.38 21.06
CA LEU A 638 -17.94 -8.63 20.42
C LEU A 638 -16.87 -7.58 20.76
N LEU A 639 -17.28 -6.31 20.95
CA LEU A 639 -16.38 -5.16 20.99
C LEU A 639 -16.43 -4.41 22.30
N GLY A 640 -17.43 -4.68 23.14
CA GLY A 640 -17.64 -4.04 24.44
C GLY A 640 -16.80 -4.62 25.58
N GLN A 641 -15.94 -5.62 25.29
CA GLN A 641 -15.01 -6.25 26.27
C GLN A 641 -13.66 -5.55 26.28
#